data_6897bf72dcf0b3c7e830587c74d1cdba
#
_entry.id   6897bf72dcf0b3c7e830587c74d1cdba
#
_cell.length_a   1.000
_cell.length_b   1.000
_cell.length_c   1.000
_cell.angle_alpha   90.00
_cell.angle_beta   90.00
_cell.angle_gamma   90.00
#
_symmetry.space_group_name_H-M   'P 1'
#
loop_
_entity.id
_entity.type
_entity.pdbx_description
1 polymer ?
#
loop_
_entity_poly.entity_id
_entity_poly.type
_entity_poly.pdbx_seq_one_letter_code
_entity_poly.pdbx_strand_id
1 'polypeptide(L)'
;MYTFLFITNNNKSIENNNTLSIIKLKRRESMRNRITILKEKMLDEKRYASIEQARIITRIYKENETLSVPMKRALSLKAALEEIEIGVEKEELIVGNRTKGVRAGVVFPESGCSWVDREFETLPTRPQDQFEVKTEDIKEFRETIYPYWKGHSMEDVIRSRYGPEIDHISKVVKINQKDHAQGHICPDSALWLKYGPQGLLDKINDKQETEFYTCTKLVLEGAITFMKRYHDYIISMPDYHESDDLKRVADNCLSLSQRPPKTFHEAVQSLWFLFVILHMESNASSFSPGRMDQYLYPYYEHDLKEGLISKDDALEILECLWLKFNQIVYLRNSNSAKYFAGFPIGFNIAVGGLDEKGHDTYNDLSMLCLEAQKELCLPQPNLSVRLNKNTSHELMQKAIEVVALGSGMPQFFNDEAIIPAMERLGISHEDALNYAIVGCVELTTHGNNLGWSDAAMFNLNKALELTLNNGKCLLTGQKLGLDMGSLETYQTYEQLEKAFKIQIDYFIEMMMKAEEVVERVHQECLPTAFLSCVIDDCLEKGMDVTRGGAKYNLSGIQMIQIANLADSLAAIKKLVYEDHLLDSKELLTALQVDFKGHEITQAMLLNKVPKYGNDIAWVDECGAKWARYFRNKMKEYKNYRGGPIHTGMYTVSAHVPMGENVGASPDGRNAYTPLADGGMSPVYGRDLAGPTAVLKSVSKLDDDLTTNGGLLNMKFLPDFFKTETGRMKFENFLRAFVDLHVPHIQFNVVNKKDLLDAKVHPERHRSLTIRVAGYTAYFVELAGKLQDEIIARTTYDNI
;
A
#
# COMPACT_ATOMS: atom_id res chain seq x y z
N MET A 1 62.72 -36.55 -1.38
CA MET A 1 61.72 -36.50 -2.47
C MET A 1 60.26 -36.20 -1.96
N TYR A 2 59.97 -36.47 -0.70
CA TYR A 2 58.65 -36.21 -0.09
C TYR A 2 58.41 -34.74 0.37
N THR A 3 59.44 -33.96 0.59
CA THR A 3 59.33 -32.58 1.08
C THR A 3 59.04 -31.55 -0.05
N PHE A 4 59.36 -31.88 -1.32
CA PHE A 4 59.12 -31.02 -2.46
C PHE A 4 57.67 -31.12 -3.01
N LEU A 5 56.99 -32.25 -2.79
CA LEU A 5 55.58 -32.45 -3.20
C LEU A 5 54.56 -31.72 -2.28
N PHE A 6 54.89 -31.50 -1.00
CA PHE A 6 54.06 -30.77 -0.07
C PHE A 6 54.07 -29.25 -0.29
N ILE A 7 55.21 -28.69 -0.72
CA ILE A 7 55.34 -27.24 -0.98
C ILE A 7 54.69 -26.86 -2.30
N THR A 8 54.71 -27.71 -3.31
CA THR A 8 54.03 -27.44 -4.61
C THR A 8 52.50 -27.57 -4.55
N ASN A 9 51.97 -28.47 -3.69
CA ASN A 9 50.51 -28.56 -3.50
C ASN A 9 49.94 -27.42 -2.63
N ASN A 10 50.69 -26.96 -1.64
CA ASN A 10 50.29 -25.81 -0.83
C ASN A 10 50.32 -24.50 -1.63
N ASN A 11 51.35 -24.30 -2.49
CA ASN A 11 51.40 -23.10 -3.33
C ASN A 11 50.28 -23.09 -4.41
N LYS A 12 49.93 -24.21 -5.02
CA LYS A 12 48.80 -24.30 -5.95
C LYS A 12 47.45 -24.07 -5.25
N SER A 13 47.28 -24.50 -3.99
CA SER A 13 46.04 -24.21 -3.24
C SER A 13 45.97 -22.76 -2.78
N ILE A 14 47.08 -22.12 -2.48
CA ILE A 14 47.14 -20.69 -2.12
C ILE A 14 46.97 -19.81 -3.34
N GLU A 15 47.56 -20.16 -4.51
CA GLU A 15 47.34 -19.46 -5.77
C GLU A 15 45.89 -19.61 -6.25
N ASN A 16 45.29 -20.79 -6.17
CA ASN A 16 43.89 -21.01 -6.49
C ASN A 16 42.92 -20.24 -5.56
N ASN A 17 43.22 -20.20 -4.25
CA ASN A 17 42.39 -19.42 -3.31
C ASN A 17 42.54 -17.92 -3.52
N ASN A 18 43.70 -17.41 -3.87
CA ASN A 18 43.93 -15.99 -4.23
C ASN A 18 43.25 -15.65 -5.54
N THR A 19 43.34 -16.52 -6.54
CA THR A 19 42.63 -16.32 -7.85
C THR A 19 41.12 -16.34 -7.71
N LEU A 20 40.56 -17.27 -6.93
CA LEU A 20 39.14 -17.33 -6.58
C LEU A 20 38.67 -16.10 -5.82
N SER A 21 39.49 -15.60 -4.88
CA SER A 21 39.16 -14.37 -4.12
C SER A 21 39.17 -13.13 -5.02
N ILE A 22 40.12 -13.02 -5.93
CA ILE A 22 40.18 -11.90 -6.92
C ILE A 22 39.01 -11.95 -7.89
N ILE A 23 38.63 -13.14 -8.37
CA ILE A 23 37.45 -13.32 -9.26
C ILE A 23 36.18 -12.91 -8.52
N LYS A 24 35.99 -13.34 -7.27
CA LYS A 24 34.86 -12.93 -6.43
C LYS A 24 34.80 -11.43 -6.19
N LEU A 25 35.93 -10.79 -5.89
CA LEU A 25 36.02 -9.34 -5.71
C LEU A 25 35.61 -8.57 -6.97
N LYS A 26 36.17 -8.95 -8.14
CA LYS A 26 35.83 -8.33 -9.42
C LYS A 26 34.36 -8.52 -9.79
N ARG A 27 33.79 -9.69 -9.49
CA ARG A 27 32.36 -9.97 -9.72
C ARG A 27 31.46 -9.08 -8.86
N ARG A 28 31.74 -8.97 -7.54
CA ARG A 28 31.01 -8.05 -6.63
C ARG A 28 31.13 -6.59 -7.06
N GLU A 29 32.29 -6.18 -7.57
CA GLU A 29 32.50 -4.82 -8.07
C GLU A 29 31.67 -4.58 -9.37
N SER A 30 31.59 -5.55 -10.26
CA SER A 30 30.74 -5.52 -11.46
C SER A 30 29.25 -5.44 -11.10
N MET A 31 28.78 -6.25 -10.15
CA MET A 31 27.40 -6.28 -9.66
C MET A 31 27.00 -4.92 -9.06
N ARG A 32 27.81 -4.39 -8.15
CA ARG A 32 27.59 -3.05 -7.57
C ARG A 32 27.54 -1.96 -8.62
N ASN A 33 28.38 -2.04 -9.64
CA ASN A 33 28.39 -1.07 -10.74
C ASN A 33 27.08 -1.13 -11.53
N ARG A 34 26.58 -2.33 -11.88
CA ARG A 34 25.27 -2.53 -12.57
C ARG A 34 24.12 -1.89 -11.78
N ILE A 35 24.02 -2.26 -10.50
CA ILE A 35 22.93 -1.75 -9.62
C ILE A 35 23.02 -0.23 -9.47
N THR A 36 24.23 0.31 -9.35
CA THR A 36 24.43 1.78 -9.27
C THR A 36 23.96 2.47 -10.55
N ILE A 37 24.37 1.98 -11.74
CA ILE A 37 23.98 2.53 -13.05
C ILE A 37 22.46 2.54 -13.19
N LEU A 38 21.81 1.40 -12.95
CA LEU A 38 20.37 1.26 -13.09
C LEU A 38 19.60 2.15 -12.09
N LYS A 39 20.09 2.25 -10.85
CA LYS A 39 19.49 3.09 -9.80
C LYS A 39 19.60 4.58 -10.15
N GLU A 40 20.79 5.06 -10.52
CA GLU A 40 21.03 6.46 -10.90
C GLU A 40 20.16 6.83 -12.09
N LYS A 41 20.16 6.00 -13.15
CA LYS A 41 19.32 6.22 -14.31
C LYS A 41 17.83 6.32 -13.96
N MET A 42 17.32 5.40 -13.15
CA MET A 42 15.92 5.43 -12.70
C MET A 42 15.59 6.70 -11.89
N LEU A 43 16.50 7.16 -11.02
CA LEU A 43 16.27 8.35 -10.18
C LEU A 43 16.36 9.65 -10.99
N ASP A 44 17.17 9.69 -12.04
CA ASP A 44 17.32 10.86 -12.91
C ASP A 44 16.14 11.02 -13.88
N GLU A 45 15.44 9.91 -14.20
CA GLU A 45 14.24 9.98 -15.05
C GLU A 45 13.08 10.68 -14.34
N LYS A 46 12.52 11.67 -15.02
CA LYS A 46 11.32 12.38 -14.56
C LYS A 46 10.07 11.54 -14.82
N ARG A 47 9.08 11.68 -13.93
CA ARG A 47 7.75 11.12 -14.19
C ARG A 47 7.11 11.83 -15.37
N TYR A 48 6.44 11.07 -16.25
CA TYR A 48 5.70 11.63 -17.39
C TYR A 48 4.37 10.91 -17.57
N ALA A 49 3.36 11.60 -18.11
CA ALA A 49 2.10 10.98 -18.51
C ALA A 49 2.22 10.30 -19.87
N SER A 50 1.64 9.12 -20.02
CA SER A 50 1.58 8.37 -21.28
C SER A 50 0.15 8.11 -21.68
N ILE A 51 -0.21 8.45 -22.93
CA ILE A 51 -1.52 8.16 -23.54
C ILE A 51 -1.45 7.01 -24.55
N GLU A 52 -0.30 6.35 -24.69
CA GLU A 52 -0.10 5.29 -25.68
C GLU A 52 -1.12 4.15 -25.52
N GLN A 53 -1.25 3.63 -24.29
CA GLN A 53 -2.22 2.58 -24.01
C GLN A 53 -3.67 3.08 -24.14
N ALA A 54 -3.94 4.34 -23.74
CA ALA A 54 -5.27 4.95 -23.89
C ALA A 54 -5.69 5.04 -25.37
N ARG A 55 -4.74 5.30 -26.28
CA ARG A 55 -4.95 5.30 -27.74
C ARG A 55 -5.37 3.90 -28.22
N ILE A 56 -4.65 2.87 -27.82
CA ILE A 56 -4.93 1.47 -28.17
C ILE A 56 -6.31 1.06 -27.65
N ILE A 57 -6.60 1.28 -26.37
CA ILE A 57 -7.89 0.95 -25.75
C ILE A 57 -9.03 1.63 -26.51
N THR A 58 -8.89 2.94 -26.78
CA THR A 58 -9.94 3.71 -27.46
C THR A 58 -10.20 3.19 -28.89
N ARG A 59 -9.15 2.83 -29.61
CA ARG A 59 -9.26 2.22 -30.95
C ARG A 59 -10.02 0.89 -30.89
N ILE A 60 -9.61 -0.02 -30.01
CA ILE A 60 -10.24 -1.34 -29.86
C ILE A 60 -11.73 -1.21 -29.50
N TYR A 61 -12.08 -0.28 -28.60
CA TYR A 61 -13.48 -0.05 -28.25
C TYR A 61 -14.32 0.49 -29.43
N LYS A 62 -13.76 1.37 -30.25
CA LYS A 62 -14.40 1.89 -31.46
C LYS A 62 -14.57 0.83 -32.55
N GLU A 63 -13.56 0.01 -32.77
CA GLU A 63 -13.59 -1.07 -33.78
C GLU A 63 -14.55 -2.21 -33.39
N ASN A 64 -14.88 -2.34 -32.11
CA ASN A 64 -15.66 -3.45 -31.55
C ASN A 64 -16.90 -2.98 -30.77
N GLU A 65 -17.60 -1.96 -31.25
CA GLU A 65 -18.74 -1.33 -30.52
C GLU A 65 -19.83 -2.32 -30.11
N THR A 66 -20.08 -3.36 -30.91
CA THR A 66 -21.12 -4.35 -30.68
C THR A 66 -20.74 -5.43 -29.66
N LEU A 67 -19.48 -5.56 -29.31
CA LEU A 67 -19.04 -6.53 -28.31
C LEU A 67 -19.34 -6.08 -26.89
N SER A 68 -19.44 -7.04 -26.00
CA SER A 68 -19.58 -6.81 -24.55
C SER A 68 -18.36 -6.08 -23.95
N VAL A 69 -18.53 -5.47 -22.79
CA VAL A 69 -17.42 -4.81 -22.10
C VAL A 69 -16.29 -5.80 -21.72
N PRO A 70 -16.56 -7.02 -21.20
CA PRO A 70 -15.51 -8.00 -20.95
C PRO A 70 -14.67 -8.32 -22.18
N MET A 71 -15.31 -8.54 -23.34
CA MET A 71 -14.62 -8.81 -24.60
C MET A 71 -13.77 -7.63 -25.07
N LYS A 72 -14.31 -6.41 -25.01
CA LYS A 72 -13.56 -5.20 -25.38
C LYS A 72 -12.34 -5.00 -24.48
N ARG A 73 -12.46 -5.24 -23.18
CA ARG A 73 -11.33 -5.15 -22.25
C ARG A 73 -10.26 -6.21 -22.51
N ALA A 74 -10.67 -7.46 -22.72
CA ALA A 74 -9.72 -8.55 -23.04
C ALA A 74 -8.96 -8.28 -24.35
N LEU A 75 -9.66 -7.83 -25.39
CA LEU A 75 -9.05 -7.42 -26.65
C LEU A 75 -8.11 -6.20 -26.49
N SER A 76 -8.50 -5.24 -25.65
CA SER A 76 -7.67 -4.05 -25.37
C SER A 76 -6.37 -4.41 -24.67
N LEU A 77 -6.43 -5.30 -23.65
CA LEU A 77 -5.22 -5.78 -22.98
C LEU A 77 -4.33 -6.57 -23.95
N LYS A 78 -4.92 -7.49 -24.73
CA LYS A 78 -4.17 -8.25 -25.75
C LYS A 78 -3.47 -7.31 -26.73
N ALA A 79 -4.19 -6.35 -27.29
CA ALA A 79 -3.60 -5.37 -28.23
C ALA A 79 -2.52 -4.52 -27.56
N ALA A 80 -2.71 -4.08 -26.30
CA ALA A 80 -1.67 -3.35 -25.56
C ALA A 80 -0.40 -4.20 -25.41
N LEU A 81 -0.53 -5.48 -25.01
CA LEU A 81 0.60 -6.41 -24.88
C LEU A 81 1.31 -6.70 -26.21
N GLU A 82 0.60 -6.62 -27.33
CA GLU A 82 1.12 -6.85 -28.68
C GLU A 82 1.75 -5.59 -29.30
N GLU A 83 1.30 -4.38 -28.93
CA GLU A 83 1.60 -3.17 -29.71
C GLU A 83 2.44 -2.12 -28.99
N ILE A 84 2.33 -1.95 -27.64
CA ILE A 84 3.07 -0.88 -26.93
C ILE A 84 4.57 -0.92 -27.27
N GLU A 85 5.19 0.26 -27.30
CA GLU A 85 6.65 0.31 -27.42
C GLU A 85 7.32 -0.29 -26.20
N ILE A 86 8.27 -1.21 -26.41
CA ILE A 86 9.08 -1.83 -25.38
C ILE A 86 10.51 -1.32 -25.42
N GLY A 87 11.21 -1.38 -24.28
CA GLY A 87 12.62 -1.02 -24.14
C GLY A 87 13.32 -1.93 -23.14
N VAL A 88 14.62 -2.12 -23.35
CA VAL A 88 15.50 -2.88 -22.46
C VAL A 88 16.83 -2.15 -22.38
N GLU A 89 17.36 -2.00 -21.18
CA GLU A 89 18.70 -1.50 -20.94
C GLU A 89 19.72 -2.65 -20.92
N LYS A 90 20.94 -2.35 -21.35
CA LYS A 90 22.02 -3.35 -21.41
C LYS A 90 22.30 -4.04 -20.06
N GLU A 91 22.17 -3.29 -18.99
CA GLU A 91 22.47 -3.74 -17.63
C GLU A 91 21.30 -4.49 -16.97
N GLU A 92 20.12 -4.55 -17.57
CA GLU A 92 18.94 -5.20 -16.97
C GLU A 92 19.06 -6.72 -16.94
N LEU A 93 18.90 -7.31 -15.75
CA LEU A 93 18.73 -8.77 -15.58
C LEU A 93 17.25 -9.15 -15.53
N ILE A 94 16.38 -8.23 -15.14
CA ILE A 94 14.92 -8.38 -15.12
C ILE A 94 14.35 -7.35 -16.08
N VAL A 95 13.60 -7.80 -17.08
CA VAL A 95 13.02 -6.95 -18.13
C VAL A 95 11.50 -6.90 -18.07
N GLY A 96 10.92 -5.90 -18.65
CA GLY A 96 9.48 -5.68 -18.69
C GLY A 96 9.07 -4.33 -18.11
N ASN A 97 8.20 -3.59 -18.83
CA ASN A 97 7.56 -2.38 -18.33
C ASN A 97 6.25 -2.14 -19.10
N ARG A 98 5.42 -1.20 -18.60
CA ARG A 98 4.16 -0.77 -19.22
C ARG A 98 4.35 0.20 -20.39
N THR A 99 5.54 0.72 -20.57
CA THR A 99 5.94 1.70 -21.57
C THR A 99 7.42 1.50 -21.89
N LYS A 100 7.91 2.08 -22.98
CA LYS A 100 9.32 2.03 -23.35
C LYS A 100 10.23 2.66 -22.26
N GLY A 101 9.84 3.80 -21.73
CA GLY A 101 10.58 4.46 -20.65
C GLY A 101 10.07 4.05 -19.26
N VAL A 102 10.81 4.41 -18.23
CA VAL A 102 10.45 4.15 -16.84
C VAL A 102 9.69 5.33 -16.23
N ARG A 103 8.96 5.11 -15.13
CA ARG A 103 8.22 6.11 -14.35
C ARG A 103 7.08 6.81 -15.13
N ALA A 104 6.49 6.11 -16.11
CA ALA A 104 5.32 6.60 -16.82
C ALA A 104 4.04 6.47 -15.99
N GLY A 105 3.27 7.55 -15.90
CA GLY A 105 1.87 7.55 -15.45
C GLY A 105 0.96 7.24 -16.62
N VAL A 106 0.46 6.00 -16.71
CA VAL A 106 -0.38 5.54 -17.82
C VAL A 106 -1.82 5.98 -17.63
N VAL A 107 -2.42 6.53 -18.69
CA VAL A 107 -3.83 6.93 -18.72
C VAL A 107 -4.70 5.73 -19.10
N PHE A 108 -5.71 5.46 -18.28
CA PHE A 108 -6.74 4.42 -18.50
C PHE A 108 -8.09 5.10 -18.68
N PRO A 109 -8.51 5.37 -19.93
CA PRO A 109 -9.67 6.22 -20.20
C PRO A 109 -10.99 5.58 -19.78
N GLU A 110 -11.07 4.26 -19.74
CA GLU A 110 -12.27 3.53 -19.31
C GLU A 110 -12.54 3.66 -17.81
N SER A 111 -11.52 3.91 -16.99
CA SER A 111 -11.70 4.11 -15.55
C SER A 111 -11.96 5.56 -15.17
N GLY A 112 -11.16 6.49 -15.68
CA GLY A 112 -11.32 7.91 -15.37
C GLY A 112 -10.74 8.80 -16.45
N CYS A 113 -11.58 9.36 -17.29
CA CYS A 113 -11.22 10.19 -18.41
C CYS A 113 -11.47 11.69 -18.17
N SER A 114 -12.54 12.03 -17.49
CA SER A 114 -12.96 13.41 -17.27
C SER A 114 -12.03 14.18 -16.31
N TRP A 115 -11.44 13.51 -15.33
CA TRP A 115 -10.44 14.15 -14.47
C TRP A 115 -9.12 14.44 -15.22
N VAL A 116 -8.73 13.57 -16.16
CA VAL A 116 -7.52 13.76 -16.99
C VAL A 116 -7.68 15.02 -17.84
N ASP A 117 -8.83 15.20 -18.51
CA ASP A 117 -9.09 16.42 -19.30
C ASP A 117 -8.98 17.70 -18.46
N ARG A 118 -9.51 17.69 -17.23
CA ARG A 118 -9.46 18.85 -16.33
C ARG A 118 -8.05 19.19 -15.83
N GLU A 119 -7.20 18.18 -15.63
CA GLU A 119 -5.92 18.34 -14.91
C GLU A 119 -4.68 18.16 -15.80
N PHE A 120 -4.82 17.75 -17.05
CA PHE A 120 -3.70 17.34 -17.89
C PHE A 120 -2.64 18.43 -18.02
N GLU A 121 -3.04 19.69 -18.21
CA GLU A 121 -2.12 20.82 -18.31
C GLU A 121 -1.47 21.20 -16.97
N THR A 122 -2.09 20.84 -15.85
CA THR A 122 -1.62 21.23 -14.50
C THR A 122 -0.78 20.13 -13.83
N LEU A 123 -0.71 18.93 -14.40
CA LEU A 123 0.10 17.82 -13.88
C LEU A 123 1.57 18.21 -13.64
N PRO A 124 2.25 19.00 -14.51
CA PRO A 124 3.65 19.39 -14.29
C PRO A 124 3.87 20.37 -13.13
N THR A 125 2.85 21.12 -12.74
CA THR A 125 2.98 22.24 -11.79
C THR A 125 2.21 22.05 -10.48
N ARG A 126 1.51 20.93 -10.31
CA ARG A 126 0.76 20.66 -9.09
C ARG A 126 1.70 20.44 -7.88
N PRO A 127 1.22 20.65 -6.64
CA PRO A 127 2.08 20.69 -5.45
C PRO A 127 2.84 19.40 -5.15
N GLN A 128 2.35 18.25 -5.64
CA GLN A 128 2.96 16.94 -5.42
C GLN A 128 2.58 15.96 -6.54
N ASP A 129 3.30 14.84 -6.66
CA ASP A 129 3.09 13.83 -7.70
C ASP A 129 3.07 14.44 -9.11
N GLN A 130 4.06 15.29 -9.43
CA GLN A 130 4.18 15.97 -10.72
C GLN A 130 4.50 14.97 -11.84
N PHE A 131 3.94 15.23 -13.03
CA PHE A 131 4.22 14.48 -14.27
C PHE A 131 4.44 15.45 -15.42
N GLU A 132 5.50 15.26 -16.19
CA GLU A 132 5.67 15.95 -17.47
C GLU A 132 4.61 15.49 -18.47
N VAL A 133 4.12 16.41 -19.28
CA VAL A 133 3.09 16.12 -20.29
C VAL A 133 3.49 16.82 -21.58
N LYS A 134 3.42 16.09 -22.70
CA LYS A 134 3.68 16.66 -24.02
C LYS A 134 2.46 17.39 -24.54
N THR A 135 2.66 18.54 -25.18
CA THR A 135 1.55 19.32 -25.76
C THR A 135 0.79 18.54 -26.82
N GLU A 136 1.50 17.70 -27.59
CA GLU A 136 0.91 16.84 -28.61
C GLU A 136 -0.02 15.79 -27.99
N ASP A 137 0.35 15.22 -26.84
CA ASP A 137 -0.46 14.22 -26.12
C ASP A 137 -1.74 14.86 -25.57
N ILE A 138 -1.68 16.10 -25.06
CA ILE A 138 -2.87 16.84 -24.62
C ILE A 138 -3.84 17.05 -25.78
N LYS A 139 -3.32 17.49 -26.93
CA LYS A 139 -4.11 17.73 -28.12
C LYS A 139 -4.77 16.45 -28.61
N GLU A 140 -3.99 15.38 -28.79
CA GLU A 140 -4.50 14.09 -29.25
C GLU A 140 -5.58 13.54 -28.27
N PHE A 141 -5.31 13.60 -26.97
CA PHE A 141 -6.25 13.16 -25.94
C PHE A 141 -7.60 13.86 -26.08
N ARG A 142 -7.59 15.19 -26.23
CA ARG A 142 -8.83 16.00 -26.35
C ARG A 142 -9.54 15.85 -27.69
N GLU A 143 -8.81 15.56 -28.75
CA GLU A 143 -9.40 15.43 -30.10
C GLU A 143 -9.90 14.01 -30.42
N THR A 144 -9.21 12.97 -29.88
CA THR A 144 -9.44 11.59 -30.33
C THR A 144 -9.87 10.62 -29.24
N ILE A 145 -9.40 10.81 -27.99
CA ILE A 145 -9.64 9.89 -26.86
C ILE A 145 -10.85 10.37 -26.03
N TYR A 146 -10.72 11.55 -25.43
CA TYR A 146 -11.74 12.09 -24.52
C TYR A 146 -13.15 12.16 -25.11
N PRO A 147 -13.38 12.59 -26.37
CA PRO A 147 -14.74 12.65 -26.92
C PRO A 147 -15.49 11.31 -26.93
N TYR A 148 -14.78 10.20 -27.07
CA TYR A 148 -15.37 8.85 -27.00
C TYR A 148 -15.76 8.46 -25.57
N TRP A 149 -14.90 8.79 -24.60
CA TRP A 149 -15.09 8.36 -23.20
C TRP A 149 -15.91 9.29 -22.35
N LYS A 150 -16.11 10.53 -22.77
CA LYS A 150 -16.91 11.53 -22.03
C LYS A 150 -18.33 11.01 -21.77
N GLY A 151 -18.70 10.88 -20.49
CA GLY A 151 -19.97 10.34 -20.04
C GLY A 151 -20.07 8.80 -20.01
N HIS A 152 -19.01 8.08 -20.44
CA HIS A 152 -19.00 6.62 -20.53
C HIS A 152 -17.88 5.97 -19.69
N SER A 153 -16.92 6.74 -19.18
CA SER A 153 -15.93 6.23 -18.23
C SER A 153 -16.61 5.81 -16.91
N MET A 154 -15.98 4.89 -16.18
CA MET A 154 -16.47 4.47 -14.86
C MET A 154 -16.70 5.67 -13.94
N GLU A 155 -15.75 6.64 -13.90
CA GLU A 155 -15.87 7.91 -13.14
C GLU A 155 -17.20 8.61 -13.47
N ASP A 156 -17.49 8.80 -14.76
CA ASP A 156 -18.68 9.51 -15.23
C ASP A 156 -19.96 8.75 -14.91
N VAL A 157 -19.95 7.43 -15.04
CA VAL A 157 -21.10 6.56 -14.70
C VAL A 157 -21.41 6.61 -13.21
N ILE A 158 -20.41 6.50 -12.34
CA ILE A 158 -20.59 6.63 -10.88
C ILE A 158 -21.15 8.01 -10.56
N ARG A 159 -20.57 9.07 -11.13
CA ARG A 159 -21.01 10.44 -10.91
C ARG A 159 -22.46 10.68 -11.37
N SER A 160 -22.87 10.08 -12.47
CA SER A 160 -24.24 10.20 -12.98
C SER A 160 -25.26 9.48 -12.09
N ARG A 161 -24.87 8.39 -11.42
CA ARG A 161 -25.76 7.56 -10.58
C ARG A 161 -25.90 8.05 -9.15
N TYR A 162 -24.79 8.50 -8.52
CA TYR A 162 -24.74 8.82 -7.09
C TYR A 162 -23.76 9.96 -6.74
N GLY A 163 -23.39 10.79 -7.71
CA GLY A 163 -22.43 11.89 -7.51
C GLY A 163 -22.84 12.92 -6.45
N PRO A 164 -24.07 13.45 -6.48
CA PRO A 164 -24.52 14.44 -5.49
C PRO A 164 -24.48 13.95 -4.05
N GLU A 165 -24.84 12.69 -3.81
CA GLU A 165 -24.83 12.06 -2.49
C GLU A 165 -23.39 11.82 -1.99
N ILE A 166 -22.49 11.37 -2.87
CA ILE A 166 -21.06 11.24 -2.56
C ILE A 166 -20.47 12.61 -2.22
N ASP A 167 -20.80 13.66 -2.97
CA ASP A 167 -20.34 15.02 -2.69
C ASP A 167 -20.86 15.52 -1.33
N HIS A 168 -22.12 15.22 -0.98
CA HIS A 168 -22.73 15.60 0.31
C HIS A 168 -21.98 15.01 1.50
N ILE A 169 -21.61 13.72 1.46
CA ILE A 169 -20.89 13.07 2.58
C ILE A 169 -19.38 13.31 2.56
N SER A 170 -18.83 13.93 1.52
CA SER A 170 -17.37 13.97 1.25
C SER A 170 -16.51 14.60 2.36
N LYS A 171 -17.12 15.39 3.27
CA LYS A 171 -16.43 15.96 4.43
C LYS A 171 -16.31 14.99 5.61
N VAL A 172 -17.15 13.96 5.66
CA VAL A 172 -17.18 12.90 6.68
C VAL A 172 -16.60 11.60 6.13
N VAL A 173 -16.97 11.27 4.90
CA VAL A 173 -16.60 9.99 4.28
C VAL A 173 -15.87 10.25 2.95
N LYS A 174 -14.69 9.69 2.81
CA LYS A 174 -13.98 9.64 1.52
C LYS A 174 -14.31 8.30 0.86
N ILE A 175 -15.10 8.32 -0.20
CA ILE A 175 -15.31 7.16 -1.08
C ILE A 175 -14.15 7.08 -2.05
N ASN A 176 -13.49 5.93 -2.12
CA ASN A 176 -12.35 5.67 -2.98
C ASN A 176 -12.75 4.94 -4.27
N GLN A 177 -11.77 4.68 -5.14
CA GLN A 177 -11.91 3.88 -6.38
C GLN A 177 -13.06 4.31 -7.30
N LYS A 178 -13.33 5.62 -7.35
CA LYS A 178 -14.36 6.21 -8.21
C LYS A 178 -13.86 6.55 -9.62
N ASP A 179 -12.56 6.60 -9.80
CA ASP A 179 -11.87 7.11 -10.98
C ASP A 179 -10.66 6.24 -11.37
N HIS A 180 -10.49 5.11 -10.72
CA HIS A 180 -9.43 4.14 -10.97
C HIS A 180 -9.92 2.74 -10.60
N ALA A 181 -9.28 1.73 -11.19
CA ALA A 181 -9.63 0.33 -10.95
C ALA A 181 -9.28 -0.09 -9.51
N GLN A 182 -9.92 -1.16 -9.08
CA GLN A 182 -9.64 -1.77 -7.80
C GLN A 182 -8.24 -2.36 -7.75
N GLY A 183 -7.52 -2.09 -6.68
CA GLY A 183 -6.23 -2.66 -6.33
C GLY A 183 -6.25 -3.32 -4.95
N HIS A 184 -5.10 -3.31 -4.27
CA HIS A 184 -4.91 -3.95 -2.96
C HIS A 184 -5.18 -5.46 -3.02
N ILE A 185 -4.52 -6.13 -3.98
CA ILE A 185 -4.72 -7.54 -4.29
C ILE A 185 -3.36 -8.25 -4.23
N CYS A 186 -3.35 -9.43 -3.62
CA CYS A 186 -2.24 -10.36 -3.68
C CYS A 186 -2.63 -11.51 -4.63
N PRO A 187 -2.15 -11.54 -5.88
CA PRO A 187 -2.47 -12.61 -6.83
C PRO A 187 -1.82 -13.93 -6.40
N ASP A 188 -2.33 -15.04 -6.91
CA ASP A 188 -1.71 -16.35 -6.74
C ASP A 188 -0.44 -16.48 -7.58
N SER A 189 0.63 -15.86 -7.05
CA SER A 189 1.95 -15.93 -7.69
C SER A 189 2.49 -17.37 -7.75
N ALA A 190 2.14 -18.24 -6.79
CA ALA A 190 2.54 -19.63 -6.80
C ALA A 190 1.87 -20.40 -7.94
N LEU A 191 0.57 -20.17 -8.18
CA LEU A 191 -0.15 -20.72 -9.33
C LEU A 191 0.47 -20.26 -10.67
N TRP A 192 0.75 -18.97 -10.79
CA TRP A 192 1.40 -18.41 -11.98
C TRP A 192 2.76 -19.03 -12.25
N LEU A 193 3.60 -19.17 -11.23
CA LEU A 193 4.92 -19.82 -11.36
C LEU A 193 4.81 -21.32 -11.67
N LYS A 194 3.77 -21.98 -11.15
CA LYS A 194 3.56 -23.42 -11.39
C LYS A 194 3.16 -23.75 -12.81
N TYR A 195 2.35 -22.91 -13.46
CA TYR A 195 1.78 -23.20 -14.77
C TYR A 195 2.31 -22.30 -15.88
N GLY A 196 2.69 -21.05 -15.58
CA GLY A 196 2.94 -20.02 -16.58
C GLY A 196 1.71 -19.72 -17.45
N PRO A 197 1.79 -18.73 -18.36
CA PRO A 197 0.64 -18.37 -19.19
C PRO A 197 0.22 -19.51 -20.13
N GLN A 198 1.16 -20.27 -20.68
CA GLN A 198 0.85 -21.42 -21.54
C GLN A 198 0.13 -22.54 -20.77
N GLY A 199 0.61 -22.92 -19.58
CA GLY A 199 -0.03 -23.95 -18.78
C GLY A 199 -1.41 -23.56 -18.26
N LEU A 200 -1.65 -22.25 -17.98
CA LEU A 200 -2.99 -21.75 -17.66
C LEU A 200 -3.91 -21.80 -18.88
N LEU A 201 -3.41 -21.44 -20.06
CA LEU A 201 -4.13 -21.56 -21.32
C LEU A 201 -4.52 -23.01 -21.62
N ASP A 202 -3.62 -23.98 -21.40
CA ASP A 202 -3.89 -25.41 -21.58
C ASP A 202 -4.97 -25.89 -20.61
N LYS A 203 -4.97 -25.44 -19.34
CA LYS A 203 -6.01 -25.79 -18.36
C LYS A 203 -7.43 -25.36 -18.74
N ILE A 204 -7.57 -24.23 -19.44
CA ILE A 204 -8.88 -23.71 -19.83
C ILE A 204 -9.34 -24.17 -21.21
N ASN A 205 -8.47 -24.77 -22.02
CA ASN A 205 -8.82 -25.24 -23.37
C ASN A 205 -9.89 -26.36 -23.35
N ASP A 206 -9.92 -27.17 -22.29
CA ASP A 206 -10.87 -28.26 -22.13
C ASP A 206 -12.20 -27.83 -21.45
N LYS A 207 -12.31 -26.56 -21.04
CA LYS A 207 -13.53 -25.99 -20.41
C LYS A 207 -14.56 -25.67 -21.50
N GLN A 208 -15.85 -25.75 -21.11
CA GLN A 208 -16.94 -25.32 -22.00
C GLN A 208 -16.75 -23.86 -22.43
N GLU A 209 -16.90 -23.58 -23.71
CA GLU A 209 -16.71 -22.23 -24.25
C GLU A 209 -17.79 -21.28 -23.70
N THR A 210 -17.32 -20.24 -23.00
CA THR A 210 -18.13 -19.12 -22.48
C THR A 210 -17.40 -17.83 -22.75
N GLU A 211 -18.11 -16.70 -22.65
CA GLU A 211 -17.48 -15.39 -22.81
C GLU A 211 -16.30 -15.21 -21.84
N PHE A 212 -16.43 -15.66 -20.60
CA PHE A 212 -15.34 -15.60 -19.59
C PHE A 212 -14.09 -16.34 -20.06
N TYR A 213 -14.24 -17.62 -20.50
CA TYR A 213 -13.07 -18.38 -20.96
C TYR A 213 -12.51 -17.84 -22.28
N THR A 214 -13.32 -17.28 -23.16
CA THR A 214 -12.83 -16.57 -24.35
C THR A 214 -11.98 -15.37 -23.97
N CYS A 215 -12.42 -14.54 -23.02
CA CYS A 215 -11.65 -13.41 -22.52
C CYS A 215 -10.34 -13.85 -21.86
N THR A 216 -10.37 -14.89 -21.02
CA THR A 216 -9.16 -15.39 -20.35
C THR A 216 -8.14 -15.97 -21.33
N LYS A 217 -8.57 -16.66 -22.40
CA LYS A 217 -7.70 -17.13 -23.48
C LYS A 217 -7.01 -15.97 -24.18
N LEU A 218 -7.77 -14.94 -24.57
CA LEU A 218 -7.23 -13.77 -25.26
C LEU A 218 -6.11 -13.08 -24.47
N VAL A 219 -6.31 -12.87 -23.18
CA VAL A 219 -5.31 -12.17 -22.35
C VAL A 219 -4.08 -13.04 -22.07
N LEU A 220 -4.22 -14.36 -21.94
CA LEU A 220 -3.08 -15.29 -21.81
C LEU A 220 -2.26 -15.40 -23.10
N GLU A 221 -2.91 -15.42 -24.28
CA GLU A 221 -2.23 -15.32 -25.57
C GLU A 221 -1.44 -14.01 -25.70
N GLY A 222 -2.04 -12.89 -25.26
CA GLY A 222 -1.36 -11.60 -25.19
C GLY A 222 -0.12 -11.65 -24.30
N ALA A 223 -0.21 -12.28 -23.12
CA ALA A 223 0.91 -12.43 -22.20
C ALA A 223 2.06 -13.26 -22.82
N ILE A 224 1.75 -14.34 -23.52
CA ILE A 224 2.72 -15.16 -24.27
C ILE A 224 3.42 -14.31 -25.33
N THR A 225 2.65 -13.54 -26.10
CA THR A 225 3.19 -12.65 -27.14
C THR A 225 4.09 -11.58 -26.55
N PHE A 226 3.70 -10.98 -25.42
CA PHE A 226 4.49 -9.95 -24.73
C PHE A 226 5.88 -10.47 -24.33
N MET A 227 5.95 -11.68 -23.75
CA MET A 227 7.23 -12.32 -23.41
C MET A 227 8.09 -12.59 -24.65
N LYS A 228 7.50 -13.07 -25.75
CA LYS A 228 8.21 -13.28 -27.02
C LYS A 228 8.76 -11.98 -27.60
N ARG A 229 8.00 -10.89 -27.52
CA ARG A 229 8.45 -9.56 -27.97
C ARG A 229 9.69 -9.09 -27.24
N TYR A 230 9.79 -9.34 -25.93
CA TYR A 230 11.02 -9.03 -25.18
C TYR A 230 12.20 -9.87 -25.63
N HIS A 231 12.01 -11.17 -25.90
CA HIS A 231 13.05 -12.00 -26.53
C HIS A 231 13.51 -11.40 -27.84
N ASP A 232 12.59 -11.13 -28.79
CA ASP A 232 12.88 -10.62 -30.12
C ASP A 232 13.56 -9.24 -30.06
N TYR A 233 13.16 -8.38 -29.13
CA TYR A 233 13.80 -7.09 -28.93
C TYR A 233 15.25 -7.25 -28.45
N ILE A 234 15.50 -8.09 -27.45
CA ILE A 234 16.83 -8.27 -26.87
C ILE A 234 17.81 -8.86 -27.92
N ILE A 235 17.40 -9.85 -28.71
CA ILE A 235 18.27 -10.42 -29.77
C ILE A 235 18.59 -9.40 -30.87
N SER A 236 17.79 -8.35 -31.03
CA SER A 236 18.03 -7.25 -31.97
C SER A 236 18.97 -6.16 -31.42
N MET A 237 19.30 -6.18 -30.13
CA MET A 237 20.16 -5.18 -29.49
C MET A 237 21.62 -5.32 -30.01
N PRO A 238 22.33 -4.19 -30.26
CA PRO A 238 23.72 -4.23 -30.72
C PRO A 238 24.66 -5.02 -29.81
N ASP A 239 24.45 -4.93 -28.50
CA ASP A 239 25.29 -5.57 -27.47
C ASP A 239 24.96 -7.07 -27.24
N TYR A 240 23.92 -7.62 -27.90
CA TYR A 240 23.44 -8.98 -27.63
C TYR A 240 24.53 -10.05 -27.78
N HIS A 241 25.30 -10.01 -28.86
CA HIS A 241 26.33 -11.03 -29.14
C HIS A 241 27.49 -10.99 -28.16
N GLU A 242 27.76 -9.85 -27.54
CA GLU A 242 28.88 -9.62 -26.61
C GLU A 242 28.50 -9.83 -25.13
N SER A 243 27.20 -9.88 -24.82
CA SER A 243 26.67 -9.98 -23.45
C SER A 243 26.04 -11.34 -23.18
N ASP A 244 26.67 -12.12 -22.29
CA ASP A 244 26.08 -13.38 -21.83
C ASP A 244 24.83 -13.16 -20.96
N ASP A 245 24.74 -12.00 -20.28
CA ASP A 245 23.56 -11.62 -19.51
C ASP A 245 22.37 -11.36 -20.45
N LEU A 246 22.53 -10.60 -21.53
CA LEU A 246 21.46 -10.37 -22.51
C LEU A 246 20.99 -11.67 -23.16
N LYS A 247 21.92 -12.60 -23.50
CA LYS A 247 21.56 -13.93 -24.03
C LYS A 247 20.69 -14.70 -23.01
N ARG A 248 21.11 -14.73 -21.75
CA ARG A 248 20.36 -15.41 -20.68
C ARG A 248 18.96 -14.80 -20.48
N VAL A 249 18.87 -13.46 -20.47
CA VAL A 249 17.58 -12.76 -20.32
C VAL A 249 16.66 -13.02 -21.51
N ALA A 250 17.20 -13.02 -22.75
CA ALA A 250 16.42 -13.37 -23.94
C ALA A 250 15.90 -14.81 -23.87
N ASP A 251 16.77 -15.77 -23.52
CA ASP A 251 16.40 -17.18 -23.36
C ASP A 251 15.35 -17.38 -22.26
N ASN A 252 15.44 -16.65 -21.15
CA ASN A 252 14.41 -16.65 -20.11
C ASN A 252 13.06 -16.17 -20.65
N CYS A 253 13.02 -15.06 -21.37
CA CYS A 253 11.78 -14.54 -21.96
C CYS A 253 11.12 -15.54 -22.92
N LEU A 254 11.90 -16.15 -23.80
CA LEU A 254 11.40 -17.16 -24.73
C LEU A 254 10.90 -18.41 -23.99
N SER A 255 11.68 -18.92 -23.03
CA SER A 255 11.32 -20.08 -22.23
C SER A 255 10.02 -19.89 -21.48
N LEU A 256 9.85 -18.73 -20.81
CA LEU A 256 8.66 -18.39 -20.02
C LEU A 256 7.41 -18.21 -20.89
N SER A 257 7.56 -17.88 -22.16
CA SER A 257 6.43 -17.87 -23.11
C SER A 257 5.90 -19.27 -23.47
N GLN A 258 6.66 -20.33 -23.17
CA GLN A 258 6.38 -21.69 -23.59
C GLN A 258 6.14 -22.67 -22.43
N ARG A 259 6.72 -22.40 -21.26
CA ARG A 259 6.68 -23.29 -20.10
C ARG A 259 6.83 -22.49 -18.79
N PRO A 260 6.48 -23.10 -17.64
CA PRO A 260 6.77 -22.50 -16.34
C PRO A 260 8.28 -22.38 -16.07
N PRO A 261 8.70 -21.50 -15.14
CA PRO A 261 10.09 -21.31 -14.74
C PRO A 261 10.70 -22.59 -14.15
N LYS A 262 12.00 -22.77 -14.34
CA LYS A 262 12.80 -23.87 -13.78
C LYS A 262 13.92 -23.38 -12.87
N THR A 263 14.42 -22.16 -13.10
CA THR A 263 15.51 -21.55 -12.32
C THR A 263 15.00 -20.37 -11.51
N PHE A 264 15.79 -19.96 -10.52
CA PHE A 264 15.46 -18.78 -9.70
C PHE A 264 15.35 -17.51 -10.53
N HIS A 265 16.25 -17.30 -11.49
CA HIS A 265 16.21 -16.14 -12.39
C HIS A 265 14.95 -16.15 -13.27
N GLU A 266 14.59 -17.29 -13.86
CA GLU A 266 13.35 -17.44 -14.62
C GLU A 266 12.13 -17.18 -13.72
N ALA A 267 12.12 -17.66 -12.46
CA ALA A 267 11.00 -17.46 -11.53
C ALA A 267 10.81 -15.98 -11.18
N VAL A 268 11.88 -15.25 -10.89
CA VAL A 268 11.83 -13.80 -10.62
C VAL A 268 11.41 -13.02 -11.86
N GLN A 269 11.92 -13.36 -13.06
CA GLN A 269 11.49 -12.75 -14.32
C GLN A 269 10.02 -13.02 -14.62
N SER A 270 9.53 -14.25 -14.40
CA SER A 270 8.12 -14.62 -14.58
C SER A 270 7.21 -13.85 -13.63
N LEU A 271 7.62 -13.74 -12.37
CA LEU A 271 6.91 -12.95 -11.35
C LEU A 271 6.79 -11.48 -11.78
N TRP A 272 7.87 -10.90 -12.29
CA TRP A 272 7.83 -9.51 -12.75
C TRP A 272 6.87 -9.32 -13.94
N PHE A 273 6.85 -10.23 -14.92
CA PHE A 273 5.90 -10.18 -16.03
C PHE A 273 4.44 -10.22 -15.53
N LEU A 274 4.13 -11.07 -14.54
CA LEU A 274 2.79 -11.08 -13.92
C LEU A 274 2.38 -9.67 -13.46
N PHE A 275 3.27 -9.00 -12.71
CA PHE A 275 2.95 -7.68 -12.15
C PHE A 275 2.87 -6.58 -13.21
N VAL A 276 3.71 -6.62 -14.24
CA VAL A 276 3.61 -5.68 -15.37
C VAL A 276 2.27 -5.83 -16.08
N ILE A 277 1.84 -7.06 -16.40
CA ILE A 277 0.60 -7.32 -17.11
C ILE A 277 -0.62 -6.92 -16.27
N LEU A 278 -0.63 -7.21 -14.96
CA LEU A 278 -1.68 -6.73 -14.05
C LEU A 278 -1.82 -5.20 -14.07
N HIS A 279 -0.70 -4.47 -14.11
CA HIS A 279 -0.70 -3.01 -14.20
C HIS A 279 -0.95 -2.48 -15.63
N MET A 280 -0.99 -3.34 -16.64
CA MET A 280 -1.46 -3.02 -17.99
C MET A 280 -2.97 -3.34 -18.15
N GLU A 281 -3.51 -4.32 -17.41
CA GLU A 281 -4.94 -4.60 -17.44
C GLU A 281 -5.77 -3.48 -16.86
N SER A 282 -5.26 -2.81 -15.81
CA SER A 282 -6.04 -1.79 -15.13
C SER A 282 -5.19 -0.75 -14.41
N ASN A 283 -5.76 0.46 -14.24
CA ASN A 283 -5.18 1.53 -13.42
C ASN A 283 -5.40 1.24 -11.93
N ALA A 284 -4.94 0.08 -11.47
CA ALA A 284 -5.00 -0.31 -10.07
C ALA A 284 -3.67 -0.03 -9.37
N SER A 285 -3.72 0.16 -8.07
CA SER A 285 -2.52 0.23 -7.21
C SER A 285 -2.43 -0.97 -6.29
N SER A 286 -1.22 -1.23 -5.76
CA SER A 286 -1.05 -2.17 -4.66
C SER A 286 -1.36 -3.63 -5.01
N PHE A 287 -1.02 -4.06 -6.22
CA PHE A 287 -0.78 -5.46 -6.47
C PHE A 287 0.50 -5.87 -5.73
N SER A 288 0.43 -6.89 -4.89
CA SER A 288 1.53 -7.21 -3.97
C SER A 288 2.02 -8.64 -4.15
N PRO A 289 3.35 -8.86 -4.22
CA PRO A 289 3.93 -10.20 -4.28
C PRO A 289 3.62 -11.08 -3.06
N GLY A 290 3.33 -10.46 -1.92
CA GLY A 290 3.03 -11.20 -0.71
C GLY A 290 4.23 -11.98 -0.18
N ARG A 291 4.05 -13.25 0.17
CA ARG A 291 5.08 -14.12 0.77
C ARG A 291 6.08 -14.65 -0.25
N MET A 292 6.78 -13.73 -0.90
CA MET A 292 7.73 -14.04 -1.97
C MET A 292 8.88 -14.94 -1.50
N ASP A 293 9.30 -14.81 -0.25
CA ASP A 293 10.32 -15.65 0.37
C ASP A 293 9.92 -17.13 0.49
N GLN A 294 8.61 -17.44 0.41
CA GLN A 294 8.11 -18.81 0.49
C GLN A 294 8.01 -19.46 -0.90
N TYR A 295 7.28 -18.85 -1.83
CA TYR A 295 7.03 -19.48 -3.13
C TYR A 295 8.21 -19.41 -4.11
N LEU A 296 9.17 -18.50 -3.92
CA LEU A 296 10.42 -18.47 -4.69
C LEU A 296 11.53 -19.35 -4.08
N TYR A 297 11.42 -19.72 -2.78
CA TYR A 297 12.46 -20.45 -2.08
C TYR A 297 12.83 -21.79 -2.74
N PRO A 298 11.90 -22.61 -3.24
CA PRO A 298 12.24 -23.87 -3.90
C PRO A 298 13.15 -23.70 -5.12
N TYR A 299 12.95 -22.63 -5.91
CA TYR A 299 13.82 -22.32 -7.08
C TYR A 299 15.20 -21.86 -6.63
N TYR A 300 15.26 -20.98 -5.62
CA TYR A 300 16.49 -20.49 -5.03
C TYR A 300 17.33 -21.64 -4.42
N GLU A 301 16.71 -22.47 -3.61
CA GLU A 301 17.35 -23.60 -2.94
C GLU A 301 17.89 -24.62 -3.94
N HIS A 302 17.12 -24.94 -4.98
CA HIS A 302 17.51 -25.81 -6.07
C HIS A 302 18.77 -25.28 -6.77
N ASP A 303 18.73 -24.04 -7.27
CA ASP A 303 19.82 -23.46 -8.03
C ASP A 303 21.08 -23.28 -7.20
N LEU A 304 20.95 -22.98 -5.91
CA LEU A 304 22.07 -22.89 -4.97
C LEU A 304 22.71 -24.28 -4.74
N LYS A 305 21.91 -25.35 -4.56
CA LYS A 305 22.40 -26.72 -4.38
C LYS A 305 23.10 -27.27 -5.63
N GLU A 306 22.55 -26.96 -6.80
CA GLU A 306 23.13 -27.37 -8.08
C GLU A 306 24.33 -26.48 -8.51
N GLY A 307 24.63 -25.42 -7.74
CA GLY A 307 25.73 -24.50 -8.05
C GLY A 307 25.49 -23.62 -9.29
N LEU A 308 24.23 -23.45 -9.70
CA LEU A 308 23.83 -22.62 -10.83
C LEU A 308 23.91 -21.14 -10.48
N ILE A 309 23.67 -20.77 -9.23
CA ILE A 309 23.81 -19.41 -8.68
C ILE A 309 24.55 -19.44 -7.34
N SER A 310 25.15 -18.31 -6.98
CA SER A 310 25.64 -18.03 -5.62
C SER A 310 24.60 -17.17 -4.86
N LYS A 311 24.80 -17.00 -3.55
CA LYS A 311 24.02 -16.05 -2.75
C LYS A 311 24.14 -14.60 -3.26
N ASP A 312 25.34 -14.22 -3.72
CA ASP A 312 25.59 -12.88 -4.30
C ASP A 312 24.81 -12.72 -5.62
N ASP A 313 24.73 -13.74 -6.49
CA ASP A 313 23.93 -13.69 -7.72
C ASP A 313 22.45 -13.58 -7.44
N ALA A 314 21.93 -14.30 -6.46
CA ALA A 314 20.54 -14.21 -6.03
C ALA A 314 20.22 -12.81 -5.48
N LEU A 315 21.14 -12.21 -4.71
CA LEU A 315 20.96 -10.84 -4.23
C LEU A 315 20.92 -9.84 -5.39
N GLU A 316 21.82 -9.94 -6.38
CA GLU A 316 21.80 -9.06 -7.56
C GLU A 316 20.47 -9.14 -8.33
N ILE A 317 19.95 -10.36 -8.52
CA ILE A 317 18.64 -10.57 -9.17
C ILE A 317 17.52 -9.90 -8.37
N LEU A 318 17.52 -10.03 -7.02
CA LEU A 318 16.54 -9.36 -6.17
C LEU A 318 16.69 -7.82 -6.20
N GLU A 319 17.90 -7.30 -6.20
CA GLU A 319 18.15 -5.87 -6.31
C GLU A 319 17.64 -5.31 -7.65
N CYS A 320 17.83 -6.05 -8.75
CA CYS A 320 17.21 -5.71 -10.03
C CYS A 320 15.67 -5.70 -9.95
N LEU A 321 15.05 -6.65 -9.24
CA LEU A 321 13.61 -6.66 -9.00
C LEU A 321 13.16 -5.45 -8.15
N TRP A 322 13.92 -5.06 -7.10
CA TRP A 322 13.64 -3.85 -6.31
C TRP A 322 13.64 -2.60 -7.18
N LEU A 323 14.60 -2.48 -8.10
CA LEU A 323 14.61 -1.38 -9.05
C LEU A 323 13.36 -1.38 -9.95
N LYS A 324 12.93 -2.54 -10.43
CA LYS A 324 11.69 -2.68 -11.23
C LYS A 324 10.46 -2.21 -10.48
N PHE A 325 10.30 -2.52 -9.20
CA PHE A 325 9.20 -2.03 -8.38
C PHE A 325 9.13 -0.49 -8.29
N ASN A 326 10.24 0.21 -8.48
CA ASN A 326 10.30 1.68 -8.48
C ASN A 326 10.12 2.30 -9.88
N GLN A 327 10.09 1.51 -10.95
CA GLN A 327 9.89 1.98 -12.32
C GLN A 327 8.42 2.19 -12.69
N ILE A 328 7.49 1.52 -12.00
CA ILE A 328 6.06 1.69 -12.18
C ILE A 328 5.55 2.73 -11.18
N VAL A 329 4.90 3.78 -11.68
CA VAL A 329 4.33 4.87 -10.87
C VAL A 329 2.83 5.00 -11.12
N TYR A 330 2.13 5.61 -10.16
CA TYR A 330 0.68 5.72 -10.19
C TYR A 330 0.24 7.14 -10.55
N LEU A 331 -0.51 7.27 -11.66
CA LEU A 331 -1.12 8.53 -12.08
C LEU A 331 -2.52 8.66 -11.50
N ARG A 332 -2.77 9.71 -10.72
CA ARG A 332 -4.03 9.99 -10.03
C ARG A 332 -4.40 11.48 -10.11
N ASN A 333 -5.67 11.82 -9.91
CA ASN A 333 -6.11 13.21 -9.83
C ASN A 333 -5.59 13.93 -8.58
N SER A 334 -5.62 15.27 -8.59
CA SER A 334 -5.09 16.13 -7.52
C SER A 334 -5.78 15.91 -6.17
N ASN A 335 -7.10 15.61 -6.17
CA ASN A 335 -7.81 15.33 -4.93
C ASN A 335 -7.35 14.00 -4.31
N SER A 336 -7.21 12.94 -5.11
CA SER A 336 -6.66 11.66 -4.66
C SER A 336 -5.21 11.82 -4.18
N ALA A 337 -4.38 12.60 -4.88
CA ALA A 337 -3.00 12.89 -4.49
C ALA A 337 -2.86 13.56 -3.10
N LYS A 338 -3.87 14.29 -2.62
CA LYS A 338 -3.86 14.85 -1.26
C LYS A 338 -4.02 13.78 -0.16
N TYR A 339 -4.83 12.75 -0.44
CA TYR A 339 -5.09 11.66 0.50
C TYR A 339 -4.00 10.58 0.47
N PHE A 340 -3.26 10.50 -0.63
CA PHE A 340 -2.22 9.50 -0.90
C PHE A 340 -0.91 10.18 -1.33
N ALA A 341 -0.51 11.21 -0.60
CA ALA A 341 0.62 12.08 -0.96
C ALA A 341 1.94 11.29 -1.06
N GLY A 342 2.58 11.32 -2.23
CA GLY A 342 3.82 10.60 -2.49
C GLY A 342 3.70 9.08 -2.46
N PHE A 343 2.47 8.53 -2.36
CA PHE A 343 2.24 7.08 -2.36
C PHE A 343 2.68 6.51 -3.71
N PRO A 344 3.62 5.57 -3.71
CA PRO A 344 4.08 4.91 -4.94
C PRO A 344 3.01 3.95 -5.47
N ILE A 345 3.38 3.00 -6.32
CA ILE A 345 2.42 2.00 -6.83
C ILE A 345 1.93 1.01 -5.76
N GLY A 346 2.70 0.80 -4.68
CA GLY A 346 2.26 0.06 -3.50
C GLY A 346 2.51 -1.45 -3.53
N PHE A 347 3.60 -1.92 -4.11
CA PHE A 347 4.05 -3.30 -3.93
C PHE A 347 4.39 -3.58 -2.47
N ASN A 348 3.96 -4.74 -1.93
CA ASN A 348 4.29 -5.16 -0.58
C ASN A 348 4.80 -6.61 -0.57
N ILE A 349 5.94 -6.83 0.07
CA ILE A 349 6.54 -8.16 0.26
C ILE A 349 6.51 -8.47 1.75
N ALA A 350 5.97 -9.64 2.10
CA ALA A 350 5.97 -10.15 3.47
C ALA A 350 6.97 -11.29 3.61
N VAL A 351 7.82 -11.23 4.63
CA VAL A 351 8.78 -12.29 4.94
C VAL A 351 8.54 -12.86 6.34
N GLY A 352 8.93 -14.13 6.54
CA GLY A 352 8.69 -14.85 7.80
C GLY A 352 7.23 -15.34 7.93
N GLY A 353 6.76 -15.47 9.15
CA GLY A 353 5.43 -15.98 9.48
C GLY A 353 5.47 -17.40 10.03
N LEU A 354 4.32 -18.05 10.16
CA LEU A 354 4.17 -19.39 10.75
C LEU A 354 3.78 -20.43 9.71
N ASP A 355 4.22 -21.69 9.92
CA ASP A 355 3.65 -22.89 9.30
C ASP A 355 2.50 -23.47 10.13
N GLU A 356 1.85 -24.51 9.62
CA GLU A 356 0.75 -25.23 10.31
C GLU A 356 1.15 -25.83 11.68
N LYS A 357 2.44 -26.04 11.92
CA LYS A 357 2.97 -26.56 13.18
C LYS A 357 3.39 -25.47 14.15
N GLY A 358 3.25 -24.21 13.76
CA GLY A 358 3.64 -23.05 14.54
C GLY A 358 5.16 -22.76 14.53
N HIS A 359 5.91 -23.30 13.56
CA HIS A 359 7.32 -22.96 13.37
C HIS A 359 7.43 -21.65 12.57
N ASP A 360 8.45 -20.86 12.91
CA ASP A 360 8.82 -19.70 12.10
C ASP A 360 9.34 -20.15 10.72
N THR A 361 8.83 -19.55 9.66
CA THR A 361 9.10 -19.95 8.27
C THR A 361 10.15 -19.08 7.57
N TYR A 362 10.83 -18.17 8.28
CA TYR A 362 11.92 -17.43 7.66
C TYR A 362 13.03 -18.35 7.12
N ASN A 363 13.67 -17.93 6.04
CA ASN A 363 14.69 -18.70 5.36
C ASN A 363 15.78 -17.77 4.78
N ASP A 364 16.79 -18.35 4.11
CA ASP A 364 17.87 -17.58 3.47
C ASP A 364 17.35 -16.49 2.52
N LEU A 365 16.24 -16.74 1.80
CA LEU A 365 15.66 -15.77 0.88
C LEU A 365 14.97 -14.61 1.62
N SER A 366 14.38 -14.86 2.79
CA SER A 366 13.88 -13.81 3.68
C SER A 366 15.02 -12.85 4.08
N MET A 367 16.18 -13.39 4.40
CA MET A 367 17.37 -12.61 4.76
C MET A 367 17.93 -11.83 3.57
N LEU A 368 17.91 -12.39 2.35
CA LEU A 368 18.31 -11.69 1.13
C LEU A 368 17.35 -10.56 0.75
N CYS A 369 16.03 -10.70 0.99
CA CYS A 369 15.07 -9.60 0.82
C CYS A 369 15.39 -8.41 1.74
N LEU A 370 15.75 -8.68 3.01
CA LEU A 370 16.19 -7.66 3.96
C LEU A 370 17.51 -7.03 3.52
N GLU A 371 18.46 -7.81 2.99
CA GLU A 371 19.73 -7.29 2.47
C GLU A 371 19.53 -6.40 1.24
N ALA A 372 18.69 -6.79 0.28
CA ALA A 372 18.35 -5.96 -0.89
C ALA A 372 17.75 -4.60 -0.47
N GLN A 373 16.86 -4.59 0.52
CA GLN A 373 16.32 -3.34 1.07
C GLN A 373 17.39 -2.50 1.76
N LYS A 374 18.31 -3.14 2.48
CA LYS A 374 19.44 -2.48 3.15
C LYS A 374 20.37 -1.79 2.15
N GLU A 375 20.78 -2.49 1.08
CA GLU A 375 21.72 -1.95 0.08
C GLU A 375 21.07 -0.83 -0.77
N LEU A 376 19.78 -0.95 -1.08
CA LEU A 376 19.11 -0.02 -1.98
C LEU A 376 18.42 1.16 -1.27
N CYS A 377 17.83 0.96 -0.11
CA CYS A 377 17.05 1.96 0.63
C CYS A 377 15.99 2.68 -0.24
N LEU A 378 15.32 1.94 -1.14
CA LEU A 378 14.31 2.49 -2.05
C LEU A 378 12.92 2.50 -1.40
N PRO A 379 11.98 3.38 -1.84
CA PRO A 379 10.62 3.42 -1.33
C PRO A 379 9.78 2.17 -1.63
N GLN A 380 10.14 1.41 -2.66
CA GLN A 380 9.46 0.19 -3.07
C GLN A 380 10.46 -0.99 -3.19
N PRO A 381 9.96 -2.21 -2.90
CA PRO A 381 8.64 -2.55 -2.34
C PRO A 381 8.54 -2.15 -0.87
N ASN A 382 7.32 -1.99 -0.34
CA ASN A 382 7.11 -2.05 1.10
C ASN A 382 7.58 -3.42 1.60
N LEU A 383 8.50 -3.45 2.55
CA LEU A 383 8.99 -4.69 3.14
C LEU A 383 8.36 -4.87 4.53
N SER A 384 7.68 -5.99 4.71
CA SER A 384 6.96 -6.36 5.93
C SER A 384 7.58 -7.61 6.53
N VAL A 385 7.88 -7.58 7.83
CA VAL A 385 8.33 -8.75 8.58
C VAL A 385 7.20 -9.22 9.48
N ARG A 386 6.80 -10.47 9.33
CA ARG A 386 5.82 -11.11 10.18
C ARG A 386 6.51 -11.68 11.41
N LEU A 387 6.09 -11.19 12.59
CA LEU A 387 6.62 -11.61 13.88
C LEU A 387 5.61 -12.49 14.64
N ASN A 388 6.14 -13.43 15.38
CA ASN A 388 5.40 -14.30 16.29
C ASN A 388 6.28 -14.62 17.51
N LYS A 389 5.73 -15.30 18.52
CA LYS A 389 6.49 -15.66 19.73
C LYS A 389 7.72 -16.54 19.48
N ASN A 390 7.73 -17.30 18.35
CA ASN A 390 8.82 -18.19 17.96
C ASN A 390 9.84 -17.53 17.02
N THR A 391 9.65 -16.25 16.64
CA THR A 391 10.56 -15.54 15.74
C THR A 391 11.98 -15.55 16.26
N SER A 392 12.92 -15.96 15.40
CA SER A 392 14.33 -16.11 15.76
C SER A 392 15.00 -14.78 16.09
N HIS A 393 16.00 -14.83 16.95
CA HIS A 393 16.87 -13.69 17.23
C HIS A 393 17.56 -13.17 15.95
N GLU A 394 17.98 -14.09 15.06
CA GLU A 394 18.66 -13.76 13.82
C GLU A 394 17.81 -12.89 12.88
N LEU A 395 16.56 -13.29 12.63
CA LEU A 395 15.62 -12.50 11.81
C LEU A 395 15.34 -11.13 12.45
N MET A 396 15.11 -11.09 13.77
CA MET A 396 14.89 -9.83 14.48
C MET A 396 16.08 -8.88 14.37
N GLN A 397 17.29 -9.36 14.61
CA GLN A 397 18.51 -8.54 14.52
C GLN A 397 18.73 -8.03 13.10
N LYS A 398 18.50 -8.86 12.09
CA LYS A 398 18.58 -8.43 10.68
C LYS A 398 17.56 -7.35 10.34
N ALA A 399 16.32 -7.51 10.78
CA ALA A 399 15.28 -6.50 10.59
C ALA A 399 15.62 -5.18 11.32
N ILE A 400 16.12 -5.24 12.55
CA ILE A 400 16.56 -4.08 13.34
C ILE A 400 17.73 -3.35 12.65
N GLU A 401 18.68 -4.09 12.05
CA GLU A 401 19.78 -3.51 11.26
C GLU A 401 19.22 -2.64 10.12
N VAL A 402 18.19 -3.12 9.40
CA VAL A 402 17.56 -2.38 8.30
C VAL A 402 16.75 -1.18 8.81
N VAL A 403 15.99 -1.32 9.91
CA VAL A 403 15.28 -0.20 10.56
C VAL A 403 16.22 0.93 10.92
N ALA A 404 17.42 0.59 11.47
CA ALA A 404 18.41 1.56 11.92
C ALA A 404 18.96 2.47 10.80
N LEU A 405 18.84 2.07 9.53
CA LEU A 405 19.24 2.89 8.38
C LEU A 405 18.32 4.08 8.12
N GLY A 406 17.12 4.09 8.72
CA GLY A 406 16.18 5.20 8.58
C GLY A 406 15.40 5.22 7.27
N SER A 407 15.43 4.15 6.46
CA SER A 407 14.62 4.05 5.23
C SER A 407 13.12 3.90 5.48
N GLY A 408 12.68 3.79 6.74
CA GLY A 408 11.30 3.56 7.13
C GLY A 408 10.82 2.12 6.92
N MET A 409 11.73 1.19 6.67
CA MET A 409 11.46 -0.24 6.48
C MET A 409 12.45 -1.09 7.29
N PRO A 410 12.08 -2.37 7.55
CA PRO A 410 10.76 -2.98 7.38
C PRO A 410 9.72 -2.47 8.39
N GLN A 411 8.45 -2.70 8.09
CA GLN A 411 7.36 -2.66 9.06
C GLN A 411 7.12 -4.05 9.64
N PHE A 412 6.42 -4.13 10.78
CA PHE A 412 6.22 -5.38 11.51
C PHE A 412 4.75 -5.69 11.69
N PHE A 413 4.38 -6.96 11.47
CA PHE A 413 3.05 -7.51 11.66
C PHE A 413 3.10 -8.65 12.66
N ASN A 414 2.08 -8.74 13.52
CA ASN A 414 2.01 -9.69 14.63
C ASN A 414 1.06 -10.84 14.31
N ASP A 415 1.61 -12.01 14.03
CA ASP A 415 0.84 -13.22 13.71
C ASP A 415 -0.08 -13.65 14.86
N GLU A 416 0.32 -13.42 16.13
CA GLU A 416 -0.49 -13.77 17.32
C GLU A 416 -1.81 -12.97 17.40
N ALA A 417 -1.84 -11.77 16.85
CA ALA A 417 -3.04 -10.93 16.78
C ALA A 417 -3.83 -11.18 15.47
N ILE A 418 -3.12 -11.25 14.33
CA ILE A 418 -3.74 -11.20 13.01
C ILE A 418 -4.39 -12.54 12.63
N ILE A 419 -3.69 -13.67 12.81
CA ILE A 419 -4.21 -14.98 12.39
C ILE A 419 -5.55 -15.28 13.06
N PRO A 420 -5.70 -15.19 14.41
CA PRO A 420 -6.98 -15.42 15.05
C PRO A 420 -8.07 -14.43 14.63
N ALA A 421 -7.71 -13.16 14.34
CA ALA A 421 -8.69 -12.16 13.90
C ALA A 421 -9.22 -12.48 12.50
N MET A 422 -8.38 -12.95 11.59
CA MET A 422 -8.80 -13.40 10.24
C MET A 422 -9.68 -14.64 10.30
N GLU A 423 -9.39 -15.61 11.19
CA GLU A 423 -10.25 -16.78 11.41
C GLU A 423 -11.64 -16.37 11.89
N ARG A 424 -11.72 -15.39 12.83
CA ARG A 424 -13.00 -14.86 13.30
C ARG A 424 -13.78 -14.11 12.21
N LEU A 425 -13.09 -13.63 11.15
CA LEU A 425 -13.72 -13.05 9.95
C LEU A 425 -14.30 -14.13 9.01
N GLY A 426 -14.00 -15.41 9.23
CA GLY A 426 -14.44 -16.54 8.42
C GLY A 426 -13.41 -17.02 7.41
N ILE A 427 -12.17 -16.61 7.53
CA ILE A 427 -11.04 -17.14 6.74
C ILE A 427 -10.62 -18.49 7.32
N SER A 428 -10.32 -19.47 6.49
CA SER A 428 -9.81 -20.76 6.95
C SER A 428 -8.46 -20.62 7.65
N HIS A 429 -8.13 -21.52 8.56
CA HIS A 429 -6.83 -21.50 9.26
C HIS A 429 -5.64 -21.50 8.30
N GLU A 430 -5.68 -22.35 7.28
CA GLU A 430 -4.64 -22.44 6.25
C GLU A 430 -4.44 -21.11 5.52
N ASP A 431 -5.53 -20.45 5.08
CA ASP A 431 -5.46 -19.16 4.40
C ASP A 431 -5.04 -18.04 5.35
N ALA A 432 -5.48 -18.10 6.61
CA ALA A 432 -5.07 -17.14 7.64
C ALA A 432 -3.58 -17.26 7.96
N LEU A 433 -3.02 -18.46 8.04
CA LEU A 433 -1.56 -18.66 8.16
C LEU A 433 -0.79 -18.10 6.97
N ASN A 434 -1.38 -18.13 5.78
CA ASN A 434 -0.78 -17.63 4.56
C ASN A 434 -1.20 -16.18 4.21
N TYR A 435 -1.62 -15.38 5.20
CA TYR A 435 -1.97 -14.01 4.94
C TYR A 435 -0.81 -13.20 4.36
N ALA A 436 -1.13 -12.25 3.50
CA ALA A 436 -0.23 -11.28 2.93
C ALA A 436 -0.66 -9.85 3.28
N ILE A 437 0.23 -8.91 3.03
CA ILE A 437 -0.04 -7.49 3.16
C ILE A 437 -0.10 -6.91 1.75
N VAL A 438 -1.06 -6.03 1.51
CA VAL A 438 -1.21 -5.30 0.25
C VAL A 438 -1.16 -3.80 0.52
N GLY A 439 -0.55 -3.05 -0.39
CA GLY A 439 -0.45 -1.59 -0.22
C GLY A 439 0.35 -1.19 1.02
N CYS A 440 -0.33 -0.56 1.97
CA CYS A 440 0.28 0.00 3.17
C CYS A 440 0.41 -1.05 4.28
N VAL A 441 -0.76 -1.41 4.87
CA VAL A 441 -0.87 -2.31 6.02
C VAL A 441 -2.08 -3.24 5.90
N GLU A 442 -2.77 -3.20 4.78
CA GLU A 442 -4.01 -3.92 4.54
C GLU A 442 -3.75 -5.42 4.48
N LEU A 443 -4.56 -6.17 5.22
CA LEU A 443 -4.45 -7.62 5.31
C LEU A 443 -5.31 -8.31 4.26
N THR A 444 -4.76 -9.31 3.62
CA THR A 444 -5.47 -10.17 2.64
C THR A 444 -4.98 -11.59 2.74
N THR A 445 -5.74 -12.54 2.19
CA THR A 445 -5.25 -13.89 1.93
C THR A 445 -4.50 -13.93 0.60
N HIS A 446 -3.52 -14.80 0.48
CA HIS A 446 -2.69 -14.91 -0.71
C HIS A 446 -3.43 -15.66 -1.82
N GLY A 447 -3.63 -15.01 -2.96
CA GLY A 447 -4.09 -15.67 -4.18
C GLY A 447 -5.58 -15.98 -4.29
N ASN A 448 -6.42 -15.68 -3.29
CA ASN A 448 -7.79 -16.18 -3.25
C ASN A 448 -8.84 -15.19 -2.74
N ASN A 449 -8.49 -13.90 -2.65
CA ASN A 449 -9.38 -12.87 -2.14
C ASN A 449 -9.41 -11.64 -3.05
N LEU A 450 -10.62 -11.12 -3.29
CA LEU A 450 -10.81 -9.76 -3.77
C LEU A 450 -11.14 -8.88 -2.55
N GLY A 451 -10.11 -8.26 -1.96
CA GLY A 451 -10.19 -7.62 -0.65
C GLY A 451 -10.89 -6.27 -0.61
N TRP A 452 -10.97 -5.54 -1.74
CA TRP A 452 -11.46 -4.16 -1.82
C TRP A 452 -11.08 -3.32 -0.58
N SER A 453 -9.78 -3.35 -0.22
CA SER A 453 -9.31 -3.00 1.12
C SER A 453 -9.37 -1.51 1.45
N ASP A 454 -9.51 -0.65 0.47
CA ASP A 454 -9.56 0.81 0.65
C ASP A 454 -10.83 1.39 0.01
N ALA A 455 -11.99 0.79 0.32
CA ALA A 455 -13.28 1.20 -0.22
C ALA A 455 -13.65 2.62 0.24
N ALA A 456 -13.64 2.85 1.55
CA ALA A 456 -13.93 4.16 2.12
C ALA A 456 -13.13 4.45 3.40
N MET A 457 -12.97 5.76 3.70
CA MET A 457 -12.40 6.27 4.93
C MET A 457 -13.45 7.10 5.67
N PHE A 458 -13.75 6.73 6.91
CA PHE A 458 -14.77 7.40 7.74
C PHE A 458 -14.14 8.26 8.83
N ASN A 459 -14.40 9.56 8.82
CA ASN A 459 -13.89 10.53 9.79
C ASN A 459 -14.82 10.66 11.00
N LEU A 460 -14.58 9.87 12.05
CA LEU A 460 -15.36 9.91 13.30
C LEU A 460 -15.29 11.28 13.99
N ASN A 461 -14.19 12.01 13.85
CA ASN A 461 -14.03 13.36 14.43
C ASN A 461 -14.93 14.38 13.76
N LYS A 462 -15.14 14.27 12.43
CA LYS A 462 -16.09 15.14 11.73
C LYS A 462 -17.55 14.80 12.14
N ALA A 463 -17.86 13.52 12.31
CA ALA A 463 -19.18 13.11 12.80
C ALA A 463 -19.45 13.63 14.22
N LEU A 464 -18.41 13.62 15.11
CA LEU A 464 -18.51 14.24 16.44
C LEU A 464 -18.74 15.75 16.34
N GLU A 465 -17.95 16.48 15.55
CA GLU A 465 -18.14 17.92 15.31
C GLU A 465 -19.59 18.25 14.92
N LEU A 466 -20.14 17.50 13.97
CA LEU A 466 -21.52 17.68 13.52
C LEU A 466 -22.54 17.39 14.64
N THR A 467 -22.27 16.41 15.49
CA THR A 467 -23.10 16.12 16.66
C THR A 467 -23.08 17.27 17.66
N LEU A 468 -21.90 17.83 17.94
CA LEU A 468 -21.75 18.93 18.89
C LEU A 468 -22.39 20.24 18.39
N ASN A 469 -22.47 20.44 17.07
CA ASN A 469 -22.93 21.69 16.44
C ASN A 469 -24.25 21.52 15.65
N ASN A 470 -25.14 20.68 16.12
CA ASN A 470 -26.47 20.46 15.53
C ASN A 470 -26.45 20.14 14.01
N GLY A 471 -25.58 19.23 13.61
CA GLY A 471 -25.40 18.81 12.22
C GLY A 471 -24.77 19.84 11.29
N LYS A 472 -24.27 20.98 11.81
CA LYS A 472 -23.63 22.03 11.01
C LYS A 472 -22.12 21.96 11.10
N CYS A 473 -21.45 22.11 9.96
CA CYS A 473 -20.02 22.22 9.86
C CYS A 473 -19.51 23.51 10.56
N LEU A 474 -18.57 23.40 11.49
CA LEU A 474 -17.98 24.55 12.17
C LEU A 474 -17.23 25.50 11.23
N LEU A 475 -16.67 24.95 10.14
CA LEU A 475 -15.85 25.73 9.18
C LEU A 475 -16.69 26.53 8.19
N THR A 476 -17.84 25.99 7.75
CA THR A 476 -18.62 26.55 6.64
C THR A 476 -20.04 26.96 7.04
N GLY A 477 -20.53 26.53 8.21
CA GLY A 477 -21.92 26.71 8.64
C GLY A 477 -22.92 25.81 7.87
N GLN A 478 -22.46 25.06 6.86
CA GLN A 478 -23.30 24.20 6.04
C GLN A 478 -23.90 23.06 6.89
N LYS A 479 -25.17 22.77 6.69
CA LYS A 479 -25.86 21.61 7.26
C LYS A 479 -25.43 20.35 6.48
N LEU A 480 -24.69 19.48 7.15
CA LEU A 480 -24.21 18.22 6.57
C LEU A 480 -24.84 17.01 7.25
N GLY A 481 -25.04 17.09 8.54
CA GLY A 481 -25.60 16.01 9.37
C GLY A 481 -27.04 16.25 9.79
N LEU A 482 -27.55 15.35 10.64
CA LEU A 482 -28.90 15.40 11.21
C LEU A 482 -29.04 16.55 12.21
N ASP A 483 -30.28 17.04 12.33
CA ASP A 483 -30.68 18.03 13.34
C ASP A 483 -31.12 17.30 14.60
N MET A 484 -30.27 17.30 15.63
CA MET A 484 -30.53 16.55 16.87
C MET A 484 -30.24 17.38 18.12
N GLY A 485 -30.07 18.68 17.97
CA GLY A 485 -29.59 19.58 19.00
C GLY A 485 -28.07 19.78 18.96
N SER A 486 -27.57 20.61 19.85
CA SER A 486 -26.14 20.92 20.02
C SER A 486 -25.65 20.48 21.39
N LEU A 487 -24.34 20.59 21.65
CA LEU A 487 -23.74 20.25 22.94
C LEU A 487 -24.47 20.92 24.15
N GLU A 488 -24.98 22.14 23.96
CA GLU A 488 -25.73 22.88 25.00
C GLU A 488 -27.04 22.19 25.39
N THR A 489 -27.65 21.40 24.52
CA THR A 489 -28.93 20.75 24.70
C THR A 489 -28.84 19.39 25.39
N TYR A 490 -27.66 18.78 25.41
CA TYR A 490 -27.43 17.47 26.02
C TYR A 490 -27.14 17.64 27.53
N GLN A 491 -28.08 17.20 28.33
CA GLN A 491 -28.00 17.35 29.82
C GLN A 491 -27.07 16.29 30.45
N THR A 492 -26.83 15.18 29.77
CA THR A 492 -25.93 14.09 30.27
C THR A 492 -25.04 13.61 29.13
N TYR A 493 -23.92 13.00 29.53
CA TYR A 493 -22.97 12.40 28.55
C TYR A 493 -23.65 11.31 27.72
N GLU A 494 -24.58 10.53 28.30
CA GLU A 494 -25.31 9.48 27.57
C GLU A 494 -26.22 10.06 26.47
N GLN A 495 -26.80 11.25 26.67
CA GLN A 495 -27.57 11.94 25.64
C GLN A 495 -26.68 12.33 24.46
N LEU A 496 -25.48 12.85 24.73
CA LEU A 496 -24.49 13.13 23.69
C LEU A 496 -24.09 11.84 22.93
N GLU A 497 -23.79 10.76 23.66
CA GLU A 497 -23.44 9.47 23.05
C GLU A 497 -24.55 8.92 22.16
N LYS A 498 -25.80 9.05 22.58
CA LYS A 498 -26.97 8.65 21.77
C LYS A 498 -27.07 9.47 20.49
N ALA A 499 -26.88 10.77 20.57
CA ALA A 499 -26.89 11.65 19.41
C ALA A 499 -25.72 11.32 18.45
N PHE A 500 -24.52 11.11 18.99
CA PHE A 500 -23.36 10.73 18.20
C PHE A 500 -23.55 9.40 17.46
N LYS A 501 -24.13 8.40 18.13
CA LYS A 501 -24.50 7.12 17.54
C LYS A 501 -25.38 7.30 16.32
N ILE A 502 -26.47 8.06 16.44
CA ILE A 502 -27.43 8.31 15.35
C ILE A 502 -26.74 9.05 14.18
N GLN A 503 -25.85 9.97 14.50
CA GLN A 503 -25.08 10.70 13.46
C GLN A 503 -24.12 9.79 12.70
N ILE A 504 -23.44 8.86 13.39
CA ILE A 504 -22.60 7.84 12.75
C ILE A 504 -23.44 6.94 11.85
N ASP A 505 -24.57 6.41 12.34
CA ASP A 505 -25.46 5.51 11.60
C ASP A 505 -25.95 6.15 10.28
N TYR A 506 -26.30 7.44 10.31
CA TYR A 506 -26.70 8.19 9.14
C TYR A 506 -25.64 8.21 8.04
N PHE A 507 -24.38 8.53 8.40
CA PHE A 507 -23.30 8.57 7.42
C PHE A 507 -22.85 7.17 6.97
N ILE A 508 -22.95 6.16 7.84
CA ILE A 508 -22.70 4.76 7.46
C ILE A 508 -23.72 4.32 6.39
N GLU A 509 -25.01 4.60 6.58
CA GLU A 509 -26.04 4.23 5.59
C GLU A 509 -25.76 4.84 4.22
N MET A 510 -25.41 6.12 4.17
CA MET A 510 -25.06 6.80 2.92
C MET A 510 -23.77 6.26 2.31
N MET A 511 -22.76 5.99 3.13
CA MET A 511 -21.50 5.38 2.70
C MET A 511 -21.73 4.01 2.05
N MET A 512 -22.49 3.14 2.68
CA MET A 512 -22.74 1.79 2.16
C MET A 512 -23.53 1.80 0.85
N LYS A 513 -24.45 2.75 0.67
CA LYS A 513 -25.12 2.95 -0.63
C LYS A 513 -24.17 3.43 -1.72
N ALA A 514 -23.22 4.32 -1.36
CA ALA A 514 -22.18 4.77 -2.29
C ALA A 514 -21.26 3.62 -2.71
N GLU A 515 -20.82 2.79 -1.76
CA GLU A 515 -19.99 1.61 -2.02
C GLU A 515 -20.68 0.60 -2.94
N GLU A 516 -21.97 0.31 -2.71
CA GLU A 516 -22.75 -0.55 -3.60
C GLU A 516 -22.76 -0.04 -5.04
N VAL A 517 -22.93 1.27 -5.23
CA VAL A 517 -22.90 1.87 -6.58
C VAL A 517 -21.49 1.75 -7.19
N VAL A 518 -20.44 2.02 -6.43
CA VAL A 518 -19.05 1.93 -6.91
C VAL A 518 -18.71 0.50 -7.31
N GLU A 519 -18.92 -0.49 -6.44
CA GLU A 519 -18.63 -1.90 -6.75
C GLU A 519 -19.43 -2.40 -7.97
N ARG A 520 -20.69 -2.03 -8.07
CA ARG A 520 -21.56 -2.38 -9.20
C ARG A 520 -21.03 -1.80 -10.52
N VAL A 521 -20.62 -0.53 -10.52
CA VAL A 521 -20.10 0.11 -11.73
C VAL A 521 -18.73 -0.48 -12.12
N HIS A 522 -17.89 -0.86 -11.16
CA HIS A 522 -16.66 -1.62 -11.46
C HIS A 522 -16.97 -2.94 -12.18
N GLN A 523 -17.97 -3.70 -11.71
CA GLN A 523 -18.39 -4.94 -12.36
C GLN A 523 -18.87 -4.70 -13.80
N GLU A 524 -19.55 -3.58 -14.04
CA GLU A 524 -20.10 -3.23 -15.36
C GLU A 524 -19.02 -2.70 -16.32
N CYS A 525 -18.10 -1.87 -15.83
CA CYS A 525 -17.14 -1.12 -16.66
C CYS A 525 -15.73 -1.72 -16.68
N LEU A 526 -15.31 -2.38 -15.61
CA LEU A 526 -13.92 -2.81 -15.43
C LEU A 526 -13.77 -4.31 -15.03
N PRO A 527 -14.43 -5.26 -15.75
CA PRO A 527 -14.10 -6.67 -15.53
C PRO A 527 -12.63 -6.95 -15.90
N THR A 528 -11.97 -7.88 -15.17
CA THR A 528 -10.53 -8.14 -15.22
C THR A 528 -10.23 -9.61 -15.49
N ALA A 529 -10.13 -9.97 -16.77
CA ALA A 529 -9.96 -11.34 -17.22
C ALA A 529 -8.58 -11.92 -16.86
N PHE A 530 -7.49 -11.10 -16.94
CA PHE A 530 -6.14 -11.55 -16.60
C PHE A 530 -5.98 -11.75 -15.08
N LEU A 531 -6.44 -10.80 -14.28
CA LEU A 531 -6.45 -10.96 -12.82
C LEU A 531 -7.25 -12.21 -12.41
N SER A 532 -8.38 -12.48 -13.07
CA SER A 532 -9.21 -13.67 -12.81
C SER A 532 -8.50 -14.98 -13.12
N CYS A 533 -7.46 -14.99 -13.95
CA CYS A 533 -6.62 -16.18 -14.19
C CYS A 533 -5.70 -16.52 -13.01
N VAL A 534 -5.44 -15.56 -12.13
CA VAL A 534 -4.48 -15.68 -11.01
C VAL A 534 -5.12 -15.39 -9.64
N ILE A 535 -6.45 -15.56 -9.56
CA ILE A 535 -7.21 -15.57 -8.30
C ILE A 535 -7.97 -16.88 -8.22
N ASP A 536 -7.76 -17.61 -7.12
CA ASP A 536 -8.34 -18.92 -6.87
C ASP A 536 -9.88 -18.92 -6.95
N ASP A 537 -10.45 -20.00 -7.41
CA ASP A 537 -11.87 -20.25 -7.71
C ASP A 537 -12.40 -19.56 -8.99
N CYS A 538 -11.80 -18.45 -9.48
CA CYS A 538 -12.33 -17.74 -10.65
C CYS A 538 -12.37 -18.62 -11.91
N LEU A 539 -11.27 -19.33 -12.21
CA LEU A 539 -11.21 -20.25 -13.35
C LEU A 539 -12.09 -21.49 -13.16
N GLU A 540 -12.23 -21.99 -11.94
CA GLU A 540 -13.07 -23.16 -11.65
C GLU A 540 -14.56 -22.81 -11.74
N LYS A 541 -14.96 -21.63 -11.23
CA LYS A 541 -16.32 -21.11 -11.31
C LYS A 541 -16.70 -20.58 -12.71
N GLY A 542 -15.71 -20.29 -13.58
CA GLY A 542 -15.94 -19.60 -14.85
C GLY A 542 -16.49 -18.18 -14.64
N MET A 543 -16.00 -17.47 -13.63
CA MET A 543 -16.54 -16.19 -13.18
C MET A 543 -15.44 -15.17 -12.92
N ASP A 544 -15.65 -13.95 -13.46
CA ASP A 544 -14.74 -12.82 -13.24
C ASP A 544 -14.65 -12.46 -11.74
N VAL A 545 -13.47 -12.09 -11.31
CA VAL A 545 -13.19 -11.73 -9.92
C VAL A 545 -14.05 -10.56 -9.43
N THR A 546 -14.37 -9.60 -10.30
CA THR A 546 -15.25 -8.45 -9.98
C THR A 546 -16.71 -8.86 -9.75
N ARG A 547 -17.09 -10.06 -10.20
CA ARG A 547 -18.42 -10.66 -10.01
C ARG A 547 -18.51 -11.64 -8.83
N GLY A 548 -17.45 -11.70 -8.02
CA GLY A 548 -17.40 -12.60 -6.88
C GLY A 548 -16.83 -13.98 -7.20
N GLY A 549 -16.02 -14.10 -8.27
CA GLY A 549 -15.36 -15.36 -8.66
C GLY A 549 -14.38 -15.88 -7.60
N ALA A 550 -13.74 -15.01 -6.82
CA ALA A 550 -12.78 -15.38 -5.79
C ALA A 550 -13.39 -16.27 -4.68
N LYS A 551 -12.53 -17.01 -3.97
CA LYS A 551 -12.90 -17.77 -2.76
C LYS A 551 -13.42 -16.83 -1.67
N TYR A 552 -12.72 -15.72 -1.41
CA TYR A 552 -13.12 -14.66 -0.49
C TYR A 552 -13.39 -13.35 -1.23
N ASN A 553 -14.41 -12.63 -0.79
CA ASN A 553 -14.84 -11.36 -1.39
C ASN A 553 -15.08 -10.34 -0.28
N LEU A 554 -13.99 -9.77 0.25
CA LEU A 554 -14.06 -8.79 1.35
C LEU A 554 -14.23 -7.36 0.81
N SER A 555 -14.70 -6.43 1.65
CA SER A 555 -14.58 -4.99 1.43
C SER A 555 -14.18 -4.30 2.72
N GLY A 556 -13.17 -3.44 2.65
CA GLY A 556 -12.52 -2.82 3.80
C GLY A 556 -12.87 -1.35 3.96
N ILE A 557 -13.33 -0.96 5.16
CA ILE A 557 -13.65 0.42 5.54
C ILE A 557 -12.70 0.89 6.64
N GLN A 558 -12.13 2.09 6.48
CA GLN A 558 -11.18 2.66 7.43
C GLN A 558 -11.88 3.56 8.44
N MET A 559 -11.62 3.32 9.73
CA MET A 559 -11.92 4.26 10.82
C MET A 559 -10.73 5.19 11.02
N ILE A 560 -10.95 6.49 10.89
CA ILE A 560 -9.87 7.47 10.90
C ILE A 560 -9.74 8.15 12.27
N GLN A 561 -8.51 8.17 12.79
CA GLN A 561 -8.02 8.95 13.95
C GLN A 561 -8.79 8.73 15.24
N ILE A 562 -8.70 7.53 15.76
CA ILE A 562 -9.32 7.17 17.02
C ILE A 562 -8.76 7.96 18.22
N ALA A 563 -7.50 8.37 18.17
CA ALA A 563 -6.85 9.12 19.24
C ALA A 563 -7.49 10.50 19.49
N ASN A 564 -7.74 11.28 18.43
CA ASN A 564 -8.42 12.58 18.57
C ASN A 564 -9.85 12.41 19.09
N LEU A 565 -10.54 11.33 18.66
CA LEU A 565 -11.87 11.02 19.17
C LEU A 565 -11.85 10.67 20.65
N ALA A 566 -10.93 9.81 21.08
CA ALA A 566 -10.75 9.41 22.48
C ALA A 566 -10.47 10.63 23.38
N ASP A 567 -9.52 11.47 22.97
CA ASP A 567 -9.11 12.67 23.70
C ASP A 567 -10.25 13.70 23.77
N SER A 568 -11.02 13.86 22.68
CA SER A 568 -12.18 14.76 22.65
C SER A 568 -13.31 14.30 23.56
N LEU A 569 -13.67 13.02 23.50
CA LEU A 569 -14.73 12.45 24.34
C LEU A 569 -14.32 12.41 25.80
N ALA A 570 -13.06 12.07 26.11
CA ALA A 570 -12.53 12.11 27.46
C ALA A 570 -12.58 13.54 28.05
N ALA A 571 -12.23 14.55 27.24
CA ALA A 571 -12.28 15.95 27.67
C ALA A 571 -13.73 16.41 27.97
N ILE A 572 -14.66 16.12 27.07
CA ILE A 572 -16.08 16.46 27.26
C ILE A 572 -16.62 15.74 28.51
N LYS A 573 -16.42 14.42 28.62
CA LYS A 573 -16.90 13.61 29.73
C LYS A 573 -16.39 14.17 31.05
N LYS A 574 -15.07 14.39 31.15
CA LYS A 574 -14.43 14.80 32.41
C LYS A 574 -14.73 16.24 32.77
N LEU A 575 -14.50 17.20 31.85
CA LEU A 575 -14.57 18.62 32.20
C LEU A 575 -16.00 19.17 32.22
N VAL A 576 -16.89 18.64 31.34
CA VAL A 576 -18.27 19.16 31.24
C VAL A 576 -19.22 18.39 32.15
N TYR A 577 -19.23 17.07 32.11
CA TYR A 577 -20.27 16.26 32.76
C TYR A 577 -19.88 15.71 34.14
N GLU A 578 -18.60 15.41 34.42
CA GLU A 578 -18.17 14.87 35.70
C GLU A 578 -17.70 15.95 36.68
N ASP A 579 -16.71 16.75 36.31
CA ASP A 579 -16.09 17.74 37.19
C ASP A 579 -16.77 19.11 37.12
N HIS A 580 -17.63 19.37 36.10
CA HIS A 580 -18.31 20.63 35.87
C HIS A 580 -17.37 21.85 35.87
N LEU A 581 -16.15 21.66 35.36
CA LEU A 581 -15.12 22.70 35.25
C LEU A 581 -15.30 23.58 34.00
N LEU A 582 -16.09 23.12 33.05
CA LEU A 582 -16.35 23.78 31.79
C LEU A 582 -17.84 23.68 31.45
N ASP A 583 -18.46 24.82 31.15
CA ASP A 583 -19.85 24.86 30.69
C ASP A 583 -19.95 24.41 29.23
N SER A 584 -21.01 23.66 28.88
CA SER A 584 -21.22 23.12 27.54
C SER A 584 -21.34 24.20 26.47
N LYS A 585 -21.97 25.34 26.80
CA LYS A 585 -22.12 26.49 25.91
C LYS A 585 -20.78 27.21 25.72
N GLU A 586 -20.00 27.36 26.81
CA GLU A 586 -18.66 27.93 26.74
C GLU A 586 -17.76 27.10 25.83
N LEU A 587 -17.76 25.75 25.99
CA LEU A 587 -17.00 24.85 25.12
C LEU A 587 -17.42 24.98 23.66
N LEU A 588 -18.74 24.94 23.38
CA LEU A 588 -19.22 25.05 22.00
C LEU A 588 -18.81 26.41 21.38
N THR A 589 -18.93 27.51 22.13
CA THR A 589 -18.52 28.83 21.69
C THR A 589 -17.03 28.88 21.38
N ALA A 590 -16.18 28.31 22.26
CA ALA A 590 -14.73 28.23 22.05
C ALA A 590 -14.37 27.46 20.75
N LEU A 591 -15.06 26.35 20.48
CA LEU A 591 -14.88 25.58 19.24
C LEU A 591 -15.32 26.38 17.99
N GLN A 592 -16.43 27.11 18.06
CA GLN A 592 -16.95 27.89 16.94
C GLN A 592 -16.03 29.06 16.53
N VAL A 593 -15.25 29.60 17.48
CA VAL A 593 -14.31 30.70 17.23
C VAL A 593 -12.85 30.26 17.12
N ASP A 594 -12.59 28.95 17.02
CA ASP A 594 -11.25 28.36 16.96
C ASP A 594 -10.38 28.81 18.15
N PHE A 595 -10.95 28.76 19.34
CA PHE A 595 -10.36 29.14 20.62
C PHE A 595 -9.92 30.64 20.74
N LYS A 596 -10.22 31.48 19.76
CA LYS A 596 -9.85 32.91 19.83
C LYS A 596 -10.59 33.59 20.98
N GLY A 597 -9.82 34.10 21.95
CA GLY A 597 -10.36 34.63 23.22
C GLY A 597 -10.77 33.57 24.25
N HIS A 598 -10.50 32.28 23.96
CA HIS A 598 -10.78 31.15 24.83
C HIS A 598 -9.52 30.29 25.07
N GLU A 599 -8.34 30.91 25.15
CA GLU A 599 -7.04 30.23 25.29
C GLU A 599 -6.94 29.44 26.60
N ILE A 600 -7.63 29.92 27.68
CA ILE A 600 -7.71 29.17 28.95
C ILE A 600 -8.49 27.87 28.75
N THR A 601 -9.64 27.92 28.09
CA THR A 601 -10.45 26.74 27.75
C THR A 601 -9.62 25.75 26.93
N GLN A 602 -8.90 26.23 25.90
CA GLN A 602 -8.01 25.38 25.12
C GLN A 602 -6.91 24.74 25.98
N ALA A 603 -6.26 25.52 26.86
CA ALA A 603 -5.24 25.00 27.76
C ALA A 603 -5.79 23.94 28.75
N MET A 604 -7.04 24.11 29.22
CA MET A 604 -7.71 23.08 30.03
C MET A 604 -7.93 21.79 29.26
N LEU A 605 -8.44 21.87 28.01
CA LEU A 605 -8.65 20.71 27.15
C LEU A 605 -7.34 19.98 26.87
N LEU A 606 -6.26 20.70 26.65
CA LEU A 606 -4.94 20.15 26.33
C LEU A 606 -4.28 19.46 27.54
N ASN A 607 -4.44 20.03 28.78
CA ASN A 607 -3.54 19.67 29.88
C ASN A 607 -4.25 19.14 31.16
N LYS A 608 -5.57 19.30 31.29
CA LYS A 608 -6.30 18.87 32.52
C LYS A 608 -6.82 17.42 32.43
N VAL A 609 -6.90 16.87 31.23
CA VAL A 609 -7.43 15.52 31.00
C VAL A 609 -6.32 14.64 30.42
N PRO A 610 -6.14 13.43 30.94
CA PRO A 610 -5.21 12.46 30.36
C PRO A 610 -5.53 12.17 28.89
N LYS A 611 -4.52 11.75 28.14
CA LYS A 611 -4.61 11.54 26.69
C LYS A 611 -4.40 10.07 26.33
N TYR A 612 -5.00 9.64 25.23
CA TYR A 612 -4.77 8.32 24.62
C TYR A 612 -3.28 8.10 24.35
N GLY A 613 -2.81 6.87 24.51
CA GLY A 613 -1.41 6.50 24.32
C GLY A 613 -0.54 6.55 25.59
N ASN A 614 -1.14 6.80 26.76
CA ASN A 614 -0.43 6.88 28.05
C ASN A 614 -0.80 5.76 29.04
N ASP A 615 -1.34 4.65 28.55
CA ASP A 615 -1.77 3.49 29.35
C ASP A 615 -2.86 3.82 30.40
N ILE A 616 -3.78 4.72 30.07
CA ILE A 616 -4.87 5.12 30.95
C ILE A 616 -6.19 4.53 30.44
N ALA A 617 -6.60 3.42 31.04
CA ALA A 617 -7.66 2.54 30.55
C ALA A 617 -8.99 3.25 30.21
N TRP A 618 -9.46 4.19 31.03
CA TRP A 618 -10.73 4.86 30.77
C TRP A 618 -10.68 5.84 29.61
N VAL A 619 -9.50 6.41 29.32
CA VAL A 619 -9.29 7.29 28.15
C VAL A 619 -9.21 6.44 26.89
N ASP A 620 -8.41 5.36 26.95
CA ASP A 620 -8.27 4.42 25.82
C ASP A 620 -9.64 3.82 25.46
N GLU A 621 -10.47 3.51 26.46
CA GLU A 621 -11.84 3.01 26.27
C GLU A 621 -12.77 4.03 25.60
N CYS A 622 -12.59 5.34 25.79
CA CYS A 622 -13.39 6.35 25.09
C CYS A 622 -13.28 6.21 23.56
N GLY A 623 -12.11 5.85 23.05
CA GLY A 623 -11.91 5.58 21.62
C GLY A 623 -12.33 4.17 21.21
N ALA A 624 -11.88 3.16 21.97
CA ALA A 624 -12.11 1.75 21.66
C ALA A 624 -13.62 1.42 21.60
N LYS A 625 -14.44 1.98 22.48
CA LYS A 625 -15.91 1.85 22.46
C LYS A 625 -16.51 2.20 21.08
N TRP A 626 -16.10 3.32 20.50
CA TRP A 626 -16.67 3.78 19.23
C TRP A 626 -16.08 3.05 18.03
N ALA A 627 -14.84 2.62 18.10
CA ALA A 627 -14.27 1.71 17.10
C ALA A 627 -15.02 0.37 17.08
N ARG A 628 -15.30 -0.23 18.24
CA ARG A 628 -16.14 -1.45 18.35
C ARG A 628 -17.56 -1.21 17.87
N TYR A 629 -18.15 -0.07 18.19
CA TYR A 629 -19.49 0.28 17.68
C TYR A 629 -19.51 0.31 16.15
N PHE A 630 -18.58 1.05 15.54
CA PHE A 630 -18.46 1.16 14.10
C PHE A 630 -18.25 -0.21 13.43
N ARG A 631 -17.31 -1.01 13.93
CA ARG A 631 -17.04 -2.35 13.42
C ARG A 631 -18.27 -3.26 13.54
N ASN A 632 -19.00 -3.23 14.66
CA ASN A 632 -20.20 -4.03 14.82
C ASN A 632 -21.31 -3.60 13.87
N LYS A 633 -21.42 -2.31 13.59
CA LYS A 633 -22.35 -1.80 12.59
C LYS A 633 -21.99 -2.26 11.17
N MET A 634 -20.70 -2.31 10.81
CA MET A 634 -20.24 -2.82 9.52
C MET A 634 -20.62 -4.29 9.31
N LYS A 635 -20.67 -5.12 10.35
CA LYS A 635 -21.09 -6.53 10.25
C LYS A 635 -22.56 -6.73 9.83
N GLU A 636 -23.39 -5.71 9.95
CA GLU A 636 -24.78 -5.76 9.50
C GLU A 636 -24.92 -5.67 7.97
N TYR A 637 -23.85 -5.27 7.26
CA TYR A 637 -23.82 -5.08 5.82
C TYR A 637 -23.06 -6.20 5.11
N LYS A 638 -23.39 -6.36 3.84
CA LYS A 638 -22.61 -7.15 2.88
C LYS A 638 -22.24 -6.26 1.72
N ASN A 639 -21.13 -6.53 1.08
CA ASN A 639 -20.75 -5.86 -0.15
C ASN A 639 -21.58 -6.36 -1.34
N TYR A 640 -21.46 -5.70 -2.48
CA TYR A 640 -22.23 -6.04 -3.69
C TYR A 640 -21.94 -7.47 -4.21
N ARG A 641 -20.76 -8.02 -3.92
CA ARG A 641 -20.35 -9.40 -4.25
C ARG A 641 -20.84 -10.43 -3.22
N GLY A 642 -21.56 -10.02 -2.18
CA GLY A 642 -22.14 -10.85 -1.14
C GLY A 642 -21.19 -11.18 0.02
N GLY A 643 -19.99 -10.65 0.03
CA GLY A 643 -19.00 -10.84 1.08
C GLY A 643 -19.16 -9.92 2.29
N PRO A 644 -18.43 -10.18 3.39
CA PRO A 644 -18.50 -9.34 4.59
C PRO A 644 -17.76 -8.01 4.40
N ILE A 645 -18.22 -7.00 5.16
CA ILE A 645 -17.47 -5.75 5.35
C ILE A 645 -16.60 -5.89 6.58
N HIS A 646 -15.31 -5.53 6.46
CA HIS A 646 -14.39 -5.53 7.58
C HIS A 646 -13.73 -4.16 7.77
N THR A 647 -13.13 -3.94 8.93
CA THR A 647 -12.64 -2.62 9.30
C THR A 647 -11.13 -2.59 9.40
N GLY A 648 -10.57 -1.40 9.20
CA GLY A 648 -9.17 -1.10 9.42
C GLY A 648 -9.00 0.24 10.15
N MET A 649 -7.79 0.45 10.63
CA MET A 649 -7.40 1.65 11.38
C MET A 649 -6.07 2.16 10.83
N TYR A 650 -6.10 2.76 9.64
CA TYR A 650 -4.93 3.40 9.02
C TYR A 650 -5.36 4.62 8.18
N THR A 651 -4.43 5.53 7.90
CA THR A 651 -4.76 6.84 7.34
C THR A 651 -4.10 7.14 6.01
N VAL A 652 -3.05 6.43 5.62
CA VAL A 652 -2.18 6.92 4.55
C VAL A 652 -1.75 8.38 4.86
N SER A 653 -1.94 9.35 4.00
CA SER A 653 -1.79 10.77 4.33
C SER A 653 -3.12 11.49 4.59
N ALA A 654 -4.23 10.76 4.66
CA ALA A 654 -5.59 11.32 4.78
C ALA A 654 -5.81 12.13 6.07
N HIS A 655 -5.04 11.88 7.14
CA HIS A 655 -5.12 12.65 8.39
C HIS A 655 -4.90 14.15 8.17
N VAL A 656 -4.12 14.55 7.15
CA VAL A 656 -3.92 15.96 6.78
C VAL A 656 -5.19 16.55 6.13
N PRO A 657 -5.68 16.07 4.96
CA PRO A 657 -6.86 16.65 4.33
C PRO A 657 -8.16 16.40 5.12
N MET A 658 -8.25 15.34 5.91
CA MET A 658 -9.39 15.15 6.81
C MET A 658 -9.36 16.11 8.01
N GLY A 659 -8.19 16.44 8.54
CA GLY A 659 -8.01 17.49 9.52
C GLY A 659 -8.42 18.87 8.99
N GLU A 660 -8.13 19.15 7.73
CA GLU A 660 -8.59 20.38 7.05
C GLU A 660 -10.11 20.49 6.95
N ASN A 661 -10.83 19.37 7.03
CA ASN A 661 -12.30 19.35 7.03
C ASN A 661 -12.93 19.47 8.43
N VAL A 662 -12.14 19.43 9.50
CA VAL A 662 -12.60 19.48 10.89
C VAL A 662 -12.26 20.83 11.52
N GLY A 663 -13.25 21.45 12.16
CA GLY A 663 -13.10 22.65 12.96
C GLY A 663 -12.24 22.42 14.22
N ALA A 664 -12.18 23.38 15.11
CA ALA A 664 -11.57 23.18 16.43
C ALA A 664 -12.27 22.03 17.14
N SER A 665 -11.51 21.21 17.88
CA SER A 665 -12.05 20.00 18.52
C SER A 665 -11.77 19.93 20.02
N PRO A 666 -12.60 19.19 20.79
CA PRO A 666 -12.52 19.18 22.25
C PRO A 666 -11.23 18.57 22.82
N ASP A 667 -10.38 17.94 22.03
CA ASP A 667 -9.03 17.54 22.40
C ASP A 667 -8.05 18.72 22.50
N GLY A 668 -8.49 19.95 22.14
CA GLY A 668 -7.72 21.19 22.15
C GLY A 668 -7.05 21.53 20.82
N ARG A 669 -7.33 20.77 19.74
CA ARG A 669 -6.79 20.95 18.39
C ARG A 669 -7.47 22.14 17.70
N ASN A 670 -6.67 23.00 17.05
CA ASN A 670 -7.18 24.10 16.21
C ASN A 670 -7.78 23.61 14.90
N ALA A 671 -8.68 24.41 14.34
CA ALA A 671 -9.28 24.16 13.04
C ALA A 671 -8.21 24.03 11.94
N TYR A 672 -8.50 23.24 10.89
CA TYR A 672 -7.63 23.02 9.72
C TYR A 672 -6.28 22.33 9.99
N THR A 673 -5.92 22.06 11.24
CA THR A 673 -4.68 21.33 11.54
C THR A 673 -4.85 19.82 11.31
N PRO A 674 -3.76 19.08 10.98
CA PRO A 674 -3.85 17.62 10.84
C PRO A 674 -4.43 16.94 12.06
N LEU A 675 -5.13 15.83 11.85
CA LEU A 675 -5.48 14.86 12.89
C LEU A 675 -4.27 13.97 13.21
N ALA A 676 -4.38 13.06 14.19
CA ALA A 676 -3.32 12.11 14.49
C ALA A 676 -2.98 11.25 13.26
N ASP A 677 -1.72 10.94 13.07
CA ASP A 677 -1.24 10.08 12.01
C ASP A 677 -1.52 8.60 12.30
N GLY A 678 -1.29 7.73 11.33
CA GLY A 678 -1.49 6.29 11.51
C GLY A 678 -2.96 5.90 11.53
N GLY A 679 -3.53 5.59 12.57
CA GLY A 679 -4.92 5.16 12.80
C GLY A 679 -5.05 4.71 14.24
N MET A 680 -4.03 4.02 14.74
CA MET A 680 -3.90 3.62 16.14
C MET A 680 -2.93 4.51 16.92
N SER A 681 -2.15 5.37 16.24
CA SER A 681 -1.16 6.24 16.89
C SER A 681 -1.81 7.31 17.78
N PRO A 682 -1.21 7.67 18.91
CA PRO A 682 -1.65 8.81 19.71
C PRO A 682 -1.47 10.14 18.97
N VAL A 683 -2.16 11.17 19.44
CA VAL A 683 -1.91 12.54 18.94
C VAL A 683 -0.48 12.94 19.27
N TYR A 684 0.26 13.43 18.28
CA TYR A 684 1.66 13.80 18.45
C TYR A 684 1.88 14.82 19.57
N GLY A 685 2.93 14.58 20.40
CA GLY A 685 3.25 15.37 21.57
C GLY A 685 2.32 15.17 22.76
N ARG A 686 1.43 14.13 22.75
CA ARG A 686 0.53 13.78 23.83
C ARG A 686 0.85 12.44 24.51
N ASP A 687 1.69 11.63 23.91
CA ASP A 687 2.18 10.34 24.36
C ASP A 687 3.39 10.49 25.31
N LEU A 688 3.17 11.08 26.47
CA LEU A 688 4.22 11.49 27.41
C LEU A 688 4.78 10.37 28.29
N ALA A 689 4.07 9.23 28.39
CA ALA A 689 4.48 8.10 29.23
C ALA A 689 5.46 7.13 28.52
N GLY A 690 5.86 7.45 27.28
CA GLY A 690 6.87 6.68 26.53
C GLY A 690 6.29 5.58 25.65
N PRO A 691 7.15 4.94 24.81
CA PRO A 691 6.70 4.03 23.75
C PRO A 691 6.02 2.75 24.27
N THR A 692 6.43 2.23 25.42
CA THR A 692 5.80 1.05 26.03
C THR A 692 4.36 1.35 26.50
N ALA A 693 4.08 2.56 26.99
CA ALA A 693 2.73 2.97 27.37
C ALA A 693 1.83 3.07 26.11
N VAL A 694 2.39 3.51 24.98
CA VAL A 694 1.66 3.52 23.71
C VAL A 694 1.28 2.10 23.29
N LEU A 695 2.19 1.12 23.35
CA LEU A 695 1.87 -0.28 23.06
C LEU A 695 0.71 -0.79 23.95
N LYS A 696 0.74 -0.49 25.23
CA LYS A 696 -0.32 -0.89 26.18
C LYS A 696 -1.66 -0.20 25.90
N SER A 697 -1.67 1.05 25.46
CA SER A 697 -2.91 1.71 25.04
C SER A 697 -3.47 1.06 23.77
N VAL A 698 -2.63 0.81 22.77
CA VAL A 698 -3.03 0.18 21.53
C VAL A 698 -3.50 -1.27 21.74
N SER A 699 -2.88 -2.01 22.65
CA SER A 699 -3.27 -3.39 22.98
C SER A 699 -4.68 -3.53 23.59
N LYS A 700 -5.31 -2.42 24.00
CA LYS A 700 -6.70 -2.38 24.46
C LYS A 700 -7.72 -2.25 23.32
N LEU A 701 -7.24 -2.03 22.10
CA LEU A 701 -8.05 -2.13 20.90
C LEU A 701 -8.20 -3.61 20.53
N ASP A 702 -9.42 -4.05 20.25
CA ASP A 702 -9.67 -5.44 19.87
C ASP A 702 -9.02 -5.77 18.51
N ASP A 703 -8.39 -6.93 18.38
CA ASP A 703 -7.74 -7.39 17.13
C ASP A 703 -8.69 -7.36 15.92
N ASP A 704 -9.96 -7.65 16.14
CA ASP A 704 -11.00 -7.63 15.11
C ASP A 704 -11.23 -6.25 14.47
N LEU A 705 -10.78 -5.16 15.08
CA LEU A 705 -10.92 -3.81 14.54
C LEU A 705 -9.98 -3.57 13.36
N THR A 706 -8.94 -4.38 13.24
CA THR A 706 -7.84 -4.21 12.29
C THR A 706 -7.70 -5.35 11.29
N THR A 707 -8.77 -6.12 11.04
CA THR A 707 -8.77 -7.20 10.04
C THR A 707 -8.51 -6.69 8.62
N ASN A 708 -8.76 -5.39 8.35
CA ASN A 708 -8.36 -4.70 7.13
C ASN A 708 -7.11 -3.81 7.33
N GLY A 709 -6.25 -4.16 8.30
CA GLY A 709 -5.03 -3.44 8.63
C GLY A 709 -5.19 -2.45 9.78
N GLY A 710 -4.15 -2.35 10.58
CA GLY A 710 -3.99 -1.35 11.63
C GLY A 710 -2.62 -0.70 11.51
N LEU A 711 -2.46 0.56 11.91
CA LEU A 711 -1.22 1.28 11.74
C LEU A 711 -0.82 2.05 12.99
N LEU A 712 0.32 1.66 13.56
CA LEU A 712 1.00 2.37 14.64
C LEU A 712 2.33 2.92 14.13
N ASN A 713 2.48 4.25 14.15
CA ASN A 713 3.74 4.93 13.85
C ASN A 713 4.51 5.23 15.11
N MET A 714 5.83 5.02 15.07
CA MET A 714 6.74 5.52 16.09
C MET A 714 7.98 6.14 15.45
N LYS A 715 8.59 7.12 16.12
CA LYS A 715 9.81 7.78 15.66
C LYS A 715 10.89 7.73 16.73
N PHE A 716 12.07 7.20 16.37
CA PHE A 716 13.23 7.09 17.24
C PHE A 716 14.41 7.89 16.72
N LEU A 717 15.29 8.33 17.61
CA LEU A 717 16.55 8.95 17.22
C LEU A 717 17.54 7.88 16.69
N PRO A 718 18.29 8.17 15.61
CA PRO A 718 19.30 7.25 15.09
C PRO A 718 20.36 6.81 16.13
N ASP A 719 20.67 7.68 17.08
CA ASP A 719 21.67 7.40 18.13
C ASP A 719 21.27 6.23 19.02
N PHE A 720 19.97 5.97 19.18
CA PHE A 720 19.47 4.83 19.94
C PHE A 720 19.95 3.49 19.39
N PHE A 721 20.10 3.35 18.06
CA PHE A 721 20.49 2.10 17.39
C PHE A 721 22.00 1.91 17.26
N LYS A 722 22.82 2.92 17.59
CA LYS A 722 24.29 2.85 17.48
C LYS A 722 24.94 1.87 18.46
N THR A 723 24.29 1.60 19.59
CA THR A 723 24.81 0.72 20.63
C THR A 723 24.16 -0.65 20.58
N GLU A 724 24.90 -1.69 20.97
CA GLU A 724 24.35 -3.04 21.14
C GLU A 724 23.21 -3.05 22.16
N THR A 725 23.36 -2.35 23.27
CA THR A 725 22.33 -2.20 24.29
C THR A 725 21.04 -1.59 23.74
N GLY A 726 21.13 -0.57 22.88
CA GLY A 726 19.99 0.03 22.22
C GLY A 726 19.26 -0.97 21.31
N ARG A 727 20.00 -1.72 20.49
CA ARG A 727 19.43 -2.76 19.63
C ARG A 727 18.79 -3.90 20.43
N MET A 728 19.40 -4.34 21.54
CA MET A 728 18.80 -5.34 22.44
C MET A 728 17.51 -4.84 23.09
N LYS A 729 17.48 -3.59 23.57
CA LYS A 729 16.24 -2.97 24.07
C LYS A 729 15.15 -2.92 23.01
N PHE A 730 15.52 -2.60 21.77
CA PHE A 730 14.57 -2.56 20.67
C PHE A 730 14.02 -3.96 20.32
N GLU A 731 14.85 -5.01 20.35
CA GLU A 731 14.37 -6.38 20.22
C GLU A 731 13.37 -6.74 21.33
N ASN A 732 13.68 -6.42 22.58
CA ASN A 732 12.75 -6.65 23.71
C ASN A 732 11.44 -5.86 23.54
N PHE A 733 11.52 -4.66 22.98
CA PHE A 733 10.34 -3.87 22.64
C PHE A 733 9.48 -4.55 21.55
N LEU A 734 10.10 -5.13 20.51
CA LEU A 734 9.39 -5.90 19.49
C LEU A 734 8.80 -7.21 20.07
N ARG A 735 9.47 -7.86 21.04
CA ARG A 735 8.88 -9.00 21.75
C ARG A 735 7.68 -8.59 22.60
N ALA A 736 7.76 -7.46 23.29
CA ALA A 736 6.61 -6.90 24.02
C ALA A 736 5.45 -6.53 23.08
N PHE A 737 5.74 -6.02 21.89
CA PHE A 737 4.75 -5.79 20.83
C PHE A 737 4.01 -7.09 20.46
N VAL A 738 4.74 -8.21 20.32
CA VAL A 738 4.15 -9.53 20.05
C VAL A 738 3.30 -9.99 21.23
N ASP A 739 3.85 -9.95 22.44
CA ASP A 739 3.16 -10.42 23.66
C ASP A 739 1.90 -9.62 24.00
N LEU A 740 1.87 -8.33 23.65
CA LEU A 740 0.71 -7.44 23.86
C LEU A 740 -0.33 -7.54 22.73
N HIS A 741 -0.17 -8.42 21.77
CA HIS A 741 -1.08 -8.59 20.64
C HIS A 741 -1.35 -7.29 19.84
N VAL A 742 -0.38 -6.37 19.79
CA VAL A 742 -0.50 -5.20 18.92
C VAL A 742 -0.34 -5.67 17.46
N PRO A 743 -1.29 -5.38 16.54
CA PRO A 743 -1.30 -6.02 15.23
C PRO A 743 -0.19 -5.53 14.29
N HIS A 744 0.22 -4.26 14.40
CA HIS A 744 1.17 -3.65 13.49
C HIS A 744 1.98 -2.54 14.16
N ILE A 745 3.24 -2.39 13.75
CA ILE A 745 4.09 -1.26 14.11
C ILE A 745 5.10 -0.94 13.01
N GLN A 746 5.39 0.34 12.82
CA GLN A 746 6.42 0.84 11.90
C GLN A 746 7.20 2.00 12.50
N PHE A 747 8.39 2.25 11.95
CA PHE A 747 9.34 3.17 12.56
C PHE A 747 9.89 4.20 11.56
N ASN A 748 10.05 5.44 12.05
CA ASN A 748 10.95 6.42 11.50
C ASN A 748 12.19 6.52 12.36
N VAL A 749 13.36 6.43 11.77
CA VAL A 749 14.65 6.62 12.47
C VAL A 749 15.36 7.78 11.81
N VAL A 750 15.08 8.98 12.29
CA VAL A 750 15.51 10.24 11.67
C VAL A 750 15.63 11.37 12.68
N ASN A 751 16.59 12.27 12.47
CA ASN A 751 16.73 13.48 13.27
C ASN A 751 15.81 14.59 12.74
N LYS A 752 15.18 15.32 13.64
CA LYS A 752 14.39 16.51 13.29
C LYS A 752 15.22 17.58 12.54
N LYS A 753 16.50 17.69 12.88
CA LYS A 753 17.43 18.63 12.21
C LYS A 753 17.60 18.28 10.73
N ASP A 754 17.72 17.02 10.38
CA ASP A 754 17.91 16.57 9.00
C ASP A 754 16.65 16.82 8.16
N LEU A 755 15.46 16.63 8.75
CA LEU A 755 14.18 16.94 8.08
C LEU A 755 14.01 18.45 7.85
N LEU A 756 14.40 19.28 8.82
CA LEU A 756 14.37 20.74 8.67
C LEU A 756 15.35 21.23 7.61
N ASP A 757 16.57 20.65 7.55
CA ASP A 757 17.55 20.97 6.51
C ASP A 757 17.04 20.51 5.12
N ALA A 758 16.46 19.32 5.02
CA ALA A 758 15.88 18.80 3.77
C ALA A 758 14.71 19.67 3.26
N LYS A 759 13.94 20.28 4.16
CA LYS A 759 12.86 21.21 3.77
C LYS A 759 13.40 22.51 3.18
N VAL A 760 14.55 22.99 3.66
CA VAL A 760 15.19 24.24 3.20
C VAL A 760 16.09 23.99 1.99
N HIS A 761 16.77 22.85 1.92
CA HIS A 761 17.77 22.46 0.92
C HIS A 761 17.41 21.12 0.24
N PRO A 762 16.26 21.02 -0.45
CA PRO A 762 15.77 19.75 -1.02
C PRO A 762 16.74 19.11 -2.01
N GLU A 763 17.53 19.91 -2.72
CA GLU A 763 18.53 19.45 -3.69
C GLU A 763 19.65 18.60 -3.07
N ARG A 764 19.91 18.74 -1.77
CA ARG A 764 20.92 17.97 -1.02
C ARG A 764 20.38 16.66 -0.47
N HIS A 765 19.07 16.52 -0.42
CA HIS A 765 18.36 15.44 0.25
C HIS A 765 17.42 14.65 -0.67
N ARG A 766 17.71 14.58 -1.98
CA ARG A 766 16.84 13.95 -2.98
C ARG A 766 16.52 12.48 -2.68
N SER A 767 17.44 11.76 -2.03
CA SER A 767 17.31 10.34 -1.66
C SER A 767 16.79 10.13 -0.23
N LEU A 768 16.52 11.20 0.53
CA LEU A 768 16.00 11.08 1.89
C LEU A 768 14.59 10.49 1.85
N THR A 769 14.48 9.27 2.30
CA THR A 769 13.19 8.58 2.45
C THR A 769 12.62 8.77 3.84
N ILE A 770 11.29 8.77 3.95
CA ILE A 770 10.57 8.89 5.22
C ILE A 770 9.35 7.98 5.21
N ARG A 771 9.07 7.36 6.34
CA ARG A 771 7.84 6.58 6.52
C ARG A 771 6.68 7.53 6.81
N VAL A 772 5.72 7.59 5.90
CA VAL A 772 4.54 8.44 6.05
C VAL A 772 3.50 7.76 6.95
N ALA A 773 2.74 6.86 6.42
CA ALA A 773 1.83 5.99 7.17
C ALA A 773 1.49 4.77 6.31
N GLY A 774 2.19 3.65 6.57
CA GLY A 774 2.07 2.41 5.80
C GLY A 774 2.91 2.34 4.53
N TYR A 775 3.55 3.43 4.12
CA TYR A 775 4.43 3.49 2.94
C TYR A 775 5.58 4.47 3.16
N THR A 776 6.61 4.31 2.36
CA THR A 776 7.78 5.19 2.33
C THR A 776 7.74 6.07 1.08
N ALA A 777 8.11 7.33 1.24
CA ALA A 777 8.21 8.30 0.15
C ALA A 777 9.50 9.12 0.27
N TYR A 778 9.91 9.80 -0.81
CA TYR A 778 10.98 10.79 -0.73
C TYR A 778 10.45 12.03 -0.02
N PHE A 779 11.07 12.42 1.10
CA PHE A 779 10.62 13.53 1.94
C PHE A 779 10.48 14.84 1.16
N VAL A 780 11.42 15.11 0.25
CA VAL A 780 11.46 16.35 -0.54
C VAL A 780 10.36 16.44 -1.60
N GLU A 781 9.72 15.30 -1.96
CA GLU A 781 8.60 15.26 -2.91
C GLU A 781 7.23 15.47 -2.24
N LEU A 782 7.18 15.52 -0.90
CA LEU A 782 5.93 15.68 -0.13
C LEU A 782 5.52 17.15 -0.05
N ALA A 783 4.21 17.39 -0.01
CA ALA A 783 3.67 18.73 0.23
C ALA A 783 4.06 19.28 1.62
N GLY A 784 4.33 20.60 1.71
CA GLY A 784 4.87 21.24 2.90
C GLY A 784 4.09 20.99 4.20
N LYS A 785 2.74 20.90 4.16
CA LYS A 785 1.91 20.58 5.34
C LYS A 785 2.18 19.17 5.87
N LEU A 786 2.36 18.18 5.00
CA LEU A 786 2.69 16.83 5.40
C LEU A 786 4.12 16.73 5.93
N GLN A 787 5.07 17.48 5.32
CA GLN A 787 6.43 17.59 5.86
C GLN A 787 6.41 18.16 7.29
N ASP A 788 5.63 19.22 7.54
CA ASP A 788 5.51 19.84 8.87
C ASP A 788 4.90 18.87 9.90
N GLU A 789 3.89 18.11 9.51
CA GLU A 789 3.27 17.08 10.35
C GLU A 789 4.30 16.01 10.74
N ILE A 790 5.05 15.47 9.78
CA ILE A 790 6.09 14.45 10.03
C ILE A 790 7.19 14.98 10.95
N ILE A 791 7.60 16.24 10.78
CA ILE A 791 8.58 16.90 11.64
C ILE A 791 8.05 17.03 13.08
N ALA A 792 6.74 17.25 13.24
CA ALA A 792 6.11 17.46 14.55
C ALA A 792 5.85 16.17 15.35
N ARG A 793 5.92 14.99 14.72
CA ARG A 793 5.69 13.69 15.40
C ARG A 793 6.60 13.51 16.61
N THR A 794 6.07 12.89 17.68
CA THR A 794 6.84 12.55 18.88
C THR A 794 8.06 11.73 18.52
N THR A 795 9.20 12.07 19.14
CA THR A 795 10.47 11.37 18.92
C THR A 795 10.96 10.78 20.23
N TYR A 796 11.23 9.48 20.24
CA TYR A 796 11.76 8.78 21.42
C TYR A 796 13.27 8.65 21.32
N ASP A 797 13.94 8.83 22.45
CA ASP A 797 15.40 8.67 22.63
C ASP A 797 15.73 7.41 23.45
N ASN A 798 14.72 6.80 24.07
CA ASN A 798 14.86 5.59 24.88
C ASN A 798 13.51 4.81 24.94
N ILE A 799 13.60 3.56 25.41
CA ILE A 799 12.48 2.64 25.63
C ILE A 799 12.38 2.34 27.13
#